data_8040cef2b3eb2e42b34ffc2636a77ccb
#
_entry.id   8040cef2b3eb2e42b34ffc2636a77ccb
#
_cell.length_a   1.000
_cell.length_b   1.000
_cell.length_c   1.000
_cell.angle_alpha   90.00
_cell.angle_beta   90.00
_cell.angle_gamma   90.00
#
_symmetry.space_group_name_H-M   'P 1'
#
loop_
_entity.id
_entity.type
_entity.pdbx_description
1 polymer ?
#
loop_
_entity_poly.entity_id
_entity_poly.type
_entity_poly.pdbx_seq_one_letter_code
_entity_poly.pdbx_strand_id
1 'polypeptide(L)'
;MEFKRQFNQRKALRFRQFTRKGYALFACLGRVVTIGVLSVATLRSAAVTTTDTLSVVGTTVVGDSVANSPDKEATLDDVEITGSRAPLALGQAARMVTVLSREEIQAAPVQSINDLLKMVAGVDVRQRGPMGAQTDIGIRGSTQEQITILLNGINICDPQTAHNAFDLPCDLSDIIRIEVLEGPASRVYGTSSLVGAINIVTNDGKGKRSEVRVEGGSFGYLSSAGRLTVSNHALSANFSRSDGYQRSKAGALNSDYSGVKAFYQGAYAKEQIRLNWHAGVSTKGWGSNTFYSAKYDEQYEHTTKLFTALQGETEGVVHFRPAIYWNRSYDRFELIRGDESKVPFNHHRTDVFGINLNSYFDWQWGRTALGAEFRNEDIVSGNLGEPLSNPYGEYKNSLNRSNLSFHAEHNILLKRFTLSAGFIAVKNTWNEMPFTLYPGIDASLRLGDHWKLYASYNASLRMPSFTELYYSVGGHKADKYLKAEEMQAVEGGVKYSSRWLTVQTSIFHHHARNMIDWVMDTRDADPVWQSVNHTKINTLGEEITLTSNLSTLNSHLSPFNFQLSYCHLHQSKDEQPFLQSQYSLEYLRHKVTAQLQMHLWEAFDLTLNYRWQDRMGSYTTVDGEVRAYHPYSVVDARLAWNNDPYSIYVEGNNLTAHHYVDYGNVVQPGCWVTAGIKLTLGAFSSDGINK
;
A
#
# COMPACT_ATOMS: atom_id res chain seq x y z
N MET A 1 1.57 15.70 -48.61
CA MET A 1 2.33 16.67 -47.79
C MET A 1 1.47 17.49 -46.82
N GLU A 2 0.23 17.76 -47.16
CA GLU A 2 -0.72 18.54 -46.32
C GLU A 2 -1.17 17.77 -45.05
N PHE A 3 -1.37 16.46 -45.12
CA PHE A 3 -1.77 15.63 -43.98
C PHE A 3 -0.73 15.61 -42.84
N LYS A 4 0.56 15.61 -43.18
CA LYS A 4 1.66 15.71 -42.18
C LYS A 4 1.75 17.10 -41.52
N ARG A 5 1.36 18.17 -42.25
CA ARG A 5 1.31 19.54 -41.70
C ARG A 5 0.15 19.73 -40.72
N GLN A 6 -1.03 19.19 -41.02
CA GLN A 6 -2.19 19.26 -40.13
C GLN A 6 -1.99 18.43 -38.86
N PHE A 7 -1.34 17.27 -38.97
CA PHE A 7 -1.04 16.41 -37.82
C PHE A 7 -0.05 17.07 -36.85
N ASN A 8 0.99 17.72 -37.37
CA ASN A 8 1.95 18.45 -36.53
C ASN A 8 1.37 19.74 -35.93
N GLN A 9 0.45 20.41 -36.60
CA GLN A 9 -0.27 21.57 -36.04
C GLN A 9 -1.23 21.16 -34.92
N ARG A 10 -1.93 20.04 -35.04
CA ARG A 10 -2.79 19.49 -33.95
C ARG A 10 -1.99 19.02 -32.76
N LYS A 11 -0.83 18.40 -32.96
CA LYS A 11 0.11 18.08 -31.86
C LYS A 11 0.62 19.33 -31.16
N ALA A 12 1.01 20.35 -31.89
CA ALA A 12 1.49 21.60 -31.32
C ALA A 12 0.40 22.38 -30.56
N LEU A 13 -0.87 22.33 -31.02
CA LEU A 13 -2.00 22.96 -30.34
C LEU A 13 -2.38 22.22 -29.05
N ARG A 14 -2.39 20.87 -29.06
CA ARG A 14 -2.64 20.07 -27.86
C ARG A 14 -1.51 20.23 -26.82
N PHE A 15 -0.26 20.28 -27.27
CA PHE A 15 0.88 20.53 -26.41
C PHE A 15 0.82 21.93 -25.75
N ARG A 16 0.40 22.97 -26.52
CA ARG A 16 0.19 24.33 -25.98
C ARG A 16 -1.00 24.43 -25.02
N GLN A 17 -2.08 23.67 -25.23
CA GLN A 17 -3.19 23.60 -24.26
C GLN A 17 -2.83 22.86 -22.99
N PHE A 18 -2.05 21.78 -23.10
CA PHE A 18 -1.61 21.01 -21.93
C PHE A 18 -0.58 21.77 -21.09
N THR A 19 0.38 22.44 -21.73
CA THR A 19 1.33 23.33 -21.04
C THR A 19 0.63 24.52 -20.41
N ARG A 20 -0.35 25.17 -21.06
CA ARG A 20 -1.11 26.28 -20.46
C ARG A 20 -1.93 25.84 -19.23
N LYS A 21 -2.56 24.67 -19.23
CA LYS A 21 -3.25 24.13 -18.04
C LYS A 21 -2.26 23.73 -16.94
N GLY A 22 -1.12 23.15 -17.28
CA GLY A 22 -0.05 22.83 -16.34
C GLY A 22 0.57 24.08 -15.70
N TYR A 23 0.85 25.12 -16.49
CA TYR A 23 1.37 26.39 -15.99
C TYR A 23 0.35 27.15 -15.12
N ALA A 24 -0.95 27.05 -15.41
CA ALA A 24 -1.99 27.64 -14.56
C ALA A 24 -2.07 26.95 -13.18
N LEU A 25 -1.92 25.63 -13.14
CA LEU A 25 -1.87 24.87 -11.88
C LEU A 25 -0.59 25.15 -11.10
N PHE A 26 0.55 25.27 -11.79
CA PHE A 26 1.84 25.65 -11.20
C PHE A 26 1.84 27.09 -10.66
N ALA A 27 1.18 28.01 -11.35
CA ALA A 27 1.01 29.39 -10.87
C ALA A 27 0.08 29.47 -9.64
N CYS A 28 -0.94 28.62 -9.55
CA CYS A 28 -1.76 28.50 -8.35
C CYS A 28 -1.00 27.87 -7.19
N LEU A 29 -0.26 26.79 -7.42
CA LEU A 29 0.54 26.13 -6.38
C LEU A 29 1.69 27.05 -5.90
N GLY A 30 2.38 27.75 -6.81
CA GLY A 30 3.39 28.72 -6.46
C GLY A 30 2.82 29.90 -5.64
N ARG A 31 1.61 30.36 -5.94
CA ARG A 31 0.93 31.41 -5.17
C ARG A 31 0.46 30.92 -3.80
N VAL A 32 0.01 29.68 -3.68
CA VAL A 32 -0.38 29.06 -2.38
C VAL A 32 0.84 28.90 -1.48
N VAL A 33 1.98 28.47 -2.02
CA VAL A 33 3.24 28.37 -1.26
C VAL A 33 3.75 29.75 -0.87
N THR A 34 3.67 30.74 -1.74
CA THR A 34 4.11 32.13 -1.47
C THR A 34 3.18 32.82 -0.46
N ILE A 35 1.88 32.60 -0.53
CA ILE A 35 0.91 33.13 0.44
C ILE A 35 1.09 32.43 1.80
N GLY A 36 1.36 31.10 1.83
CA GLY A 36 1.66 30.36 3.05
C GLY A 36 2.92 30.89 3.77
N VAL A 37 3.98 31.17 3.03
CA VAL A 37 5.23 31.72 3.60
C VAL A 37 5.06 33.16 4.06
N LEU A 38 4.32 33.99 3.34
CA LEU A 38 4.02 35.38 3.73
C LEU A 38 3.07 35.44 4.94
N SER A 39 2.10 34.52 5.06
CA SER A 39 1.19 34.46 6.20
C SER A 39 1.88 34.05 7.50
N VAL A 40 2.92 33.20 7.42
CA VAL A 40 3.74 32.84 8.58
C VAL A 40 4.64 33.98 9.03
N ALA A 41 5.11 34.83 8.10
CA ALA A 41 5.91 36.01 8.44
C ALA A 41 5.08 37.10 9.11
N THR A 42 3.81 37.28 8.74
CA THR A 42 2.90 38.29 9.35
C THR A 42 2.34 37.87 10.70
N LEU A 43 2.20 36.56 10.97
CA LEU A 43 1.77 36.06 12.29
C LEU A 43 2.87 36.16 13.38
N ARG A 44 4.14 36.28 13.00
CA ARG A 44 5.23 36.54 13.97
C ARG A 44 5.24 37.96 14.53
N SER A 45 4.60 38.92 13.89
CA SER A 45 4.61 40.33 14.33
C SER A 45 3.50 40.68 15.31
N ALA A 46 2.52 39.77 15.56
CA ALA A 46 1.34 40.04 16.41
C ALA A 46 1.37 39.35 17.78
N ALA A 47 2.45 38.64 18.14
CA ALA A 47 2.53 37.84 19.38
C ALA A 47 3.54 38.40 20.41
N VAL A 48 3.67 39.71 20.50
CA VAL A 48 4.41 40.34 21.60
C VAL A 48 3.50 41.41 22.21
N THR A 49 2.84 41.06 23.26
CA THR A 49 2.50 41.80 24.48
C THR A 49 1.23 41.23 25.12
N THR A 50 1.39 40.48 26.20
CA THR A 50 0.72 40.71 27.48
C THR A 50 1.22 39.64 28.47
N THR A 51 2.04 40.11 29.37
CA THR A 51 2.28 39.49 30.66
C THR A 51 1.12 39.84 31.56
N ASP A 52 0.53 38.84 32.22
CA ASP A 52 -0.02 39.00 33.54
C ASP A 52 0.02 37.66 34.30
N THR A 53 0.65 37.78 35.44
CA THR A 53 0.81 36.79 36.52
C THR A 53 -0.52 36.60 37.27
N LEU A 54 -0.92 35.34 37.47
CA LEU A 54 -1.73 34.97 38.64
C LEU A 54 -1.44 33.53 39.07
N SER A 55 -0.84 33.47 40.26
CA SER A 55 -0.68 32.28 41.07
C SER A 55 -2.03 31.84 41.69
N VAL A 56 -2.38 30.56 41.56
CA VAL A 56 -3.32 29.92 42.49
C VAL A 56 -2.89 28.47 42.75
N VAL A 57 -2.87 28.22 44.01
CA VAL A 57 -2.57 27.04 44.84
C VAL A 57 -3.31 25.77 44.43
N GLY A 58 -2.63 24.69 44.63
CA GLY A 58 -2.85 23.29 44.40
C GLY A 58 -4.19 22.64 44.76
N THR A 59 -4.40 21.56 44.05
CA THR A 59 -4.98 20.32 44.62
C THR A 59 -4.44 19.13 43.84
N THR A 60 -3.81 18.22 44.56
CA THR A 60 -3.29 16.93 44.08
C THR A 60 -4.45 16.04 43.69
N VAL A 61 -4.44 15.61 42.40
CA VAL A 61 -5.14 14.39 41.97
C VAL A 61 -4.06 13.50 41.37
N VAL A 62 -3.90 12.35 41.96
CA VAL A 62 -3.00 11.29 41.50
C VAL A 62 -3.54 10.73 40.21
N GLY A 63 -2.95 11.13 39.11
CA GLY A 63 -3.07 10.47 37.83
C GLY A 63 -1.66 9.95 37.52
N ASP A 64 -1.53 8.66 37.28
CA ASP A 64 -0.28 8.03 36.89
C ASP A 64 0.22 8.65 35.57
N SER A 65 1.00 9.71 35.72
CA SER A 65 1.90 10.18 34.67
C SER A 65 3.06 9.19 34.59
N VAL A 66 3.11 8.44 33.49
CA VAL A 66 4.33 7.76 33.09
C VAL A 66 5.41 8.82 32.98
N ALA A 67 6.27 8.86 33.99
CA ALA A 67 7.43 9.72 34.05
C ALA A 67 8.32 9.40 32.83
N ASN A 68 8.59 10.40 32.01
CA ASN A 68 9.67 10.39 31.03
C ASN A 68 10.99 10.15 31.77
N SER A 69 11.41 8.89 31.82
CA SER A 69 12.78 8.53 32.06
C SER A 69 13.55 8.70 30.77
N PRO A 70 14.68 9.42 30.75
CA PRO A 70 15.40 9.73 29.50
C PRO A 70 16.12 8.54 28.84
N ASP A 71 15.97 7.31 29.32
CA ASP A 71 16.77 6.15 28.89
C ASP A 71 15.97 4.90 28.44
N LYS A 72 14.71 5.03 28.02
CA LYS A 72 14.03 3.95 27.28
C LYS A 72 13.89 4.35 25.83
N GLU A 73 14.83 3.90 24.98
CA GLU A 73 14.57 3.78 23.54
C GLU A 73 13.27 2.99 23.37
N ALA A 74 12.26 3.60 22.77
CA ALA A 74 11.01 2.93 22.42
C ALA A 74 11.35 1.78 21.46
N THR A 75 11.20 0.56 21.92
CA THR A 75 11.47 -0.62 21.09
C THR A 75 10.33 -0.79 20.08
N LEU A 76 10.60 -1.42 18.95
CA LEU A 76 9.59 -1.74 17.93
C LEU A 76 8.42 -2.54 18.54
N ASP A 77 8.65 -3.31 19.60
CA ASP A 77 7.64 -4.09 20.31
C ASP A 77 6.59 -3.21 21.05
N ASP A 78 6.88 -1.92 21.30
CA ASP A 78 5.96 -0.96 21.93
C ASP A 78 5.05 -0.25 20.90
N VAL A 79 5.26 -0.47 19.60
CA VAL A 79 4.44 0.13 18.53
C VAL A 79 3.04 -0.49 18.55
N GLU A 80 2.03 0.36 18.69
CA GLU A 80 0.62 -0.06 18.59
C GLU A 80 0.22 -0.30 17.13
N ILE A 81 -0.37 -1.46 16.85
CA ILE A 81 -0.93 -1.78 15.54
C ILE A 81 -2.24 -1.03 15.35
N THR A 82 -2.21 0.06 14.58
CA THR A 82 -3.34 0.99 14.46
C THR A 82 -4.49 0.46 13.63
N GLY A 83 -4.23 -0.42 12.68
CA GLY A 83 -5.26 -1.02 11.84
C GLY A 83 -6.14 -2.05 12.55
N SER A 84 -5.74 -2.50 13.75
CA SER A 84 -6.49 -3.50 14.51
C SER A 84 -7.77 -2.91 15.12
N ARG A 85 -8.83 -3.71 15.14
CA ARG A 85 -10.11 -3.35 15.78
C ARG A 85 -10.00 -3.30 17.30
N ALA A 86 -9.11 -4.11 17.88
CA ALA A 86 -8.68 -4.03 19.26
C ALA A 86 -7.18 -3.67 19.28
N PRO A 87 -6.82 -2.39 19.43
CA PRO A 87 -5.43 -1.97 19.40
C PRO A 87 -4.57 -2.74 20.41
N LEU A 88 -3.47 -3.31 19.95
CA LEU A 88 -2.50 -4.04 20.77
C LEU A 88 -1.09 -3.60 20.37
N ALA A 89 -0.19 -3.51 21.36
CA ALA A 89 1.21 -3.33 21.05
C ALA A 89 1.75 -4.54 20.26
N LEU A 90 2.67 -4.31 19.32
CA LEU A 90 3.26 -5.36 18.48
C LEU A 90 3.83 -6.52 19.31
N GLY A 91 4.46 -6.20 20.45
CA GLY A 91 4.95 -7.20 21.38
C GLY A 91 3.86 -8.08 22.01
N GLN A 92 2.63 -7.57 22.14
CA GLN A 92 1.47 -8.29 22.69
C GLN A 92 0.69 -9.03 21.63
N ALA A 93 0.82 -8.66 20.34
CA ALA A 93 0.12 -9.34 19.26
C ALA A 93 0.45 -10.83 19.24
N ALA A 94 -0.57 -11.67 19.16
CA ALA A 94 -0.40 -13.11 19.08
C ALA A 94 0.02 -13.58 17.67
N ARG A 95 -0.11 -12.72 16.66
CA ARG A 95 0.29 -12.94 15.25
C ARG A 95 1.52 -12.12 14.91
N MET A 96 2.12 -12.45 13.78
CA MET A 96 3.22 -11.70 13.20
C MET A 96 2.71 -10.56 12.34
N VAL A 97 3.31 -9.38 12.54
CA VAL A 97 3.12 -8.20 11.72
C VAL A 97 4.50 -7.65 11.38
N THR A 98 4.79 -7.52 10.11
CA THR A 98 6.01 -6.84 9.65
C THR A 98 5.75 -5.34 9.64
N VAL A 99 6.59 -4.57 10.31
CA VAL A 99 6.49 -3.10 10.35
C VAL A 99 7.73 -2.51 9.69
N LEU A 100 7.52 -1.70 8.65
CA LEU A 100 8.56 -0.83 8.09
C LEU A 100 8.49 0.52 8.81
N SER A 101 9.55 0.86 9.52
CA SER A 101 9.64 2.10 10.32
C SER A 101 9.86 3.34 9.45
N ARG A 102 9.70 4.52 10.05
CA ARG A 102 9.98 5.80 9.38
C ARG A 102 11.44 5.88 8.92
N GLU A 103 12.36 5.43 9.74
CA GLU A 103 13.80 5.44 9.48
C GLU A 103 14.13 4.55 8.28
N GLU A 104 13.58 3.33 8.23
CA GLU A 104 13.75 2.42 7.10
C GLU A 104 13.17 2.99 5.81
N ILE A 105 11.98 3.61 5.87
CA ILE A 105 11.32 4.27 4.72
C ILE A 105 12.18 5.41 4.17
N GLN A 106 12.77 6.24 5.05
CA GLN A 106 13.59 7.38 4.63
C GLN A 106 14.96 6.99 4.09
N ALA A 107 15.52 5.87 4.58
CA ALA A 107 16.81 5.37 4.16
C ALA A 107 16.74 4.53 2.87
N ALA A 108 15.57 4.03 2.49
CA ALA A 108 15.41 3.12 1.36
C ALA A 108 15.69 3.80 0.00
N PRO A 109 16.36 3.12 -0.96
CA PRO A 109 16.54 3.57 -2.35
C PRO A 109 15.24 3.33 -3.14
N VAL A 110 14.22 4.18 -2.93
CA VAL A 110 12.88 3.99 -3.49
C VAL A 110 12.25 5.29 -3.95
N GLN A 111 11.48 5.25 -5.03
CA GLN A 111 10.74 6.38 -5.57
C GLN A 111 9.24 6.31 -5.26
N SER A 112 8.76 5.15 -4.81
CA SER A 112 7.33 4.93 -4.53
C SER A 112 7.13 4.06 -3.29
N ILE A 113 5.90 4.11 -2.74
CA ILE A 113 5.49 3.23 -1.63
C ILE A 113 5.56 1.76 -2.03
N ASN A 114 5.29 1.44 -3.30
CA ASN A 114 5.32 0.09 -3.82
C ASN A 114 6.72 -0.52 -3.76
N ASP A 115 7.75 0.30 -3.98
CA ASP A 115 9.14 -0.16 -3.95
C ASP A 115 9.58 -0.60 -2.55
N LEU A 116 9.07 0.05 -1.50
CA LEU A 116 9.35 -0.34 -0.10
C LEU A 116 8.93 -1.79 0.17
N LEU A 117 7.81 -2.23 -0.40
CA LEU A 117 7.26 -3.56 -0.19
C LEU A 117 8.09 -4.67 -0.86
N LYS A 118 8.97 -4.32 -1.80
CA LYS A 118 9.89 -5.29 -2.43
C LYS A 118 10.83 -5.95 -1.42
N MET A 119 11.10 -5.29 -0.29
CA MET A 119 12.01 -5.79 0.74
C MET A 119 11.32 -6.69 1.77
N VAL A 120 9.98 -6.79 1.79
CA VAL A 120 9.23 -7.71 2.65
C VAL A 120 9.23 -9.10 2.03
N ALA A 121 9.64 -10.12 2.78
CA ALA A 121 9.89 -11.47 2.26
C ALA A 121 8.65 -12.12 1.63
N GLY A 122 7.52 -12.13 2.34
CA GLY A 122 6.26 -12.74 1.89
C GLY A 122 5.50 -11.95 0.83
N VAL A 123 5.98 -10.75 0.45
CA VAL A 123 5.29 -9.85 -0.49
C VAL A 123 5.87 -9.96 -1.89
N ASP A 124 5.02 -10.22 -2.86
CA ASP A 124 5.34 -10.20 -4.30
C ASP A 124 4.90 -8.84 -4.89
N VAL A 125 5.84 -8.08 -5.44
CA VAL A 125 5.60 -6.77 -6.05
C VAL A 125 5.91 -6.86 -7.53
N ARG A 126 4.88 -6.88 -8.36
CA ARG A 126 4.97 -6.94 -9.82
C ARG A 126 4.73 -5.58 -10.43
N GLN A 127 5.79 -4.92 -10.84
CA GLN A 127 5.69 -3.57 -11.41
C GLN A 127 5.60 -3.60 -12.94
N ARG A 128 4.75 -2.75 -13.47
CA ARG A 128 4.63 -2.47 -14.91
C ARG A 128 5.53 -1.32 -15.35
N GLY A 129 6.68 -1.20 -14.73
CA GLY A 129 7.71 -0.21 -14.98
C GLY A 129 8.15 0.51 -13.71
N PRO A 130 9.28 1.26 -13.75
CA PRO A 130 9.75 2.03 -12.62
C PRO A 130 8.77 3.15 -12.28
N MET A 131 8.96 3.76 -11.10
CA MET A 131 8.26 4.98 -10.67
C MET A 131 6.79 4.73 -10.30
N GLY A 132 6.42 3.47 -10.00
CA GLY A 132 5.10 3.16 -9.49
C GLY A 132 3.97 3.41 -10.48
N ALA A 133 4.21 3.25 -11.79
CA ALA A 133 3.17 3.36 -12.80
C ALA A 133 2.01 2.48 -12.37
N GLN A 134 1.98 1.23 -12.60
CA GLN A 134 0.99 0.31 -12.05
C GLN A 134 1.71 -0.85 -11.35
N THR A 135 1.15 -1.35 -10.26
CA THR A 135 1.79 -2.39 -9.46
C THR A 135 0.76 -3.37 -8.93
N ASP A 136 0.94 -4.63 -9.27
CA ASP A 136 0.20 -5.72 -8.68
C ASP A 136 0.97 -6.25 -7.47
N ILE A 137 0.32 -6.31 -6.32
CA ILE A 137 0.95 -6.76 -5.08
C ILE A 137 0.18 -7.96 -4.55
N GLY A 138 0.89 -9.04 -4.27
CA GLY A 138 0.38 -10.23 -3.62
C GLY A 138 1.13 -10.54 -2.33
N ILE A 139 0.53 -11.32 -1.45
CA ILE A 139 1.14 -11.81 -0.22
C ILE A 139 1.06 -13.33 -0.25
N ARG A 140 2.19 -14.04 0.02
CA ARG A 140 2.25 -15.50 0.15
C ARG A 140 1.61 -16.27 -1.02
N GLY A 141 1.90 -15.81 -2.24
CA GLY A 141 1.41 -16.46 -3.48
C GLY A 141 -0.02 -16.11 -3.87
N SER A 142 -0.59 -15.06 -3.29
CA SER A 142 -1.90 -14.52 -3.69
C SER A 142 -1.83 -13.62 -4.92
N THR A 143 -3.00 -13.33 -5.46
CA THR A 143 -3.19 -12.24 -6.41
C THR A 143 -3.41 -10.91 -5.69
N GLN A 144 -3.36 -9.80 -6.42
CA GLN A 144 -3.63 -8.45 -5.91
C GLN A 144 -5.07 -8.27 -5.40
N GLU A 145 -6.03 -9.02 -5.94
CA GLU A 145 -7.45 -8.96 -5.52
C GLU A 145 -7.69 -9.53 -4.11
N GLN A 146 -6.74 -10.31 -3.59
CA GLN A 146 -6.89 -11.10 -2.37
C GLN A 146 -6.28 -10.45 -1.12
N ILE A 147 -5.76 -9.24 -1.26
CA ILE A 147 -5.20 -8.46 -0.17
C ILE A 147 -5.98 -7.17 0.07
N THR A 148 -5.98 -6.70 1.31
CA THR A 148 -6.59 -5.41 1.65
C THR A 148 -5.53 -4.34 1.84
N ILE A 149 -5.74 -3.20 1.19
CA ILE A 149 -4.93 -2.00 1.39
C ILE A 149 -5.71 -1.04 2.27
N LEU A 150 -5.04 -0.56 3.31
CA LEU A 150 -5.61 0.36 4.29
C LEU A 150 -4.79 1.65 4.32
N LEU A 151 -5.49 2.76 4.48
CA LEU A 151 -4.90 4.06 4.80
C LEU A 151 -5.42 4.48 6.18
N ASN A 152 -4.51 4.51 7.17
CA ASN A 152 -4.87 4.76 8.57
C ASN A 152 -5.99 3.84 9.11
N GLY A 153 -5.96 2.56 8.72
CA GLY A 153 -6.97 1.58 9.11
C GLY A 153 -8.28 1.61 8.31
N ILE A 154 -8.44 2.52 7.36
CA ILE A 154 -9.60 2.59 6.46
C ILE A 154 -9.33 1.79 5.19
N ASN A 155 -10.22 0.87 4.85
CA ASN A 155 -10.13 0.08 3.63
C ASN A 155 -10.37 0.94 2.38
N ILE A 156 -9.34 1.06 1.53
CA ILE A 156 -9.32 1.88 0.32
C ILE A 156 -9.35 1.05 -0.96
N CYS A 157 -9.57 -0.26 -0.88
CA CYS A 157 -9.65 -1.13 -2.04
C CYS A 157 -10.80 -0.72 -2.96
N ASP A 158 -10.52 -0.74 -4.26
CA ASP A 158 -11.48 -0.47 -5.32
C ASP A 158 -12.24 -1.77 -5.67
N PRO A 159 -13.57 -1.78 -5.63
CA PRO A 159 -14.35 -2.98 -5.98
C PRO A 159 -14.36 -3.30 -7.48
N GLN A 160 -13.91 -2.37 -8.34
CA GLN A 160 -13.78 -2.62 -9.77
C GLN A 160 -12.63 -3.61 -10.03
N THR A 161 -11.43 -3.26 -9.56
CA THR A 161 -10.20 -4.04 -9.73
C THR A 161 -9.15 -3.60 -8.73
N ALA A 162 -8.28 -4.51 -8.28
CA ALA A 162 -7.18 -4.19 -7.40
C ALA A 162 -5.90 -3.73 -8.12
N HIS A 163 -5.86 -3.69 -9.45
CA HIS A 163 -4.67 -3.26 -10.21
C HIS A 163 -4.19 -1.86 -9.82
N ASN A 164 -5.10 -0.98 -9.42
CA ASN A 164 -4.81 0.39 -9.04
C ASN A 164 -4.86 0.62 -7.51
N ALA A 165 -4.72 -0.44 -6.69
CA ALA A 165 -4.88 -0.37 -5.24
C ALA A 165 -3.87 0.58 -4.56
N PHE A 166 -2.67 0.74 -5.15
CA PHE A 166 -1.62 1.61 -4.63
C PHE A 166 -1.59 3.02 -5.23
N ASP A 167 -2.67 3.46 -5.88
CA ASP A 167 -2.84 4.85 -6.26
C ASP A 167 -3.20 5.71 -5.04
N LEU A 168 -2.28 5.76 -4.08
CA LEU A 168 -2.45 6.45 -2.82
C LEU A 168 -2.28 7.97 -2.99
N PRO A 169 -3.05 8.78 -2.25
CA PRO A 169 -2.94 10.25 -2.32
C PRO A 169 -1.72 10.79 -1.57
N CYS A 170 -1.13 10.01 -0.66
CA CYS A 170 -0.02 10.42 0.17
C CYS A 170 1.34 10.23 -0.53
N ASP A 171 2.31 11.05 -0.12
CA ASP A 171 3.72 10.93 -0.50
C ASP A 171 4.51 10.14 0.58
N LEU A 172 5.73 9.70 0.25
CA LEU A 172 6.64 9.05 1.20
C LEU A 172 6.89 9.90 2.47
N SER A 173 6.85 11.23 2.32
CA SER A 173 7.01 12.17 3.44
C SER A 173 5.86 12.12 4.44
N ASP A 174 4.68 11.66 4.05
CA ASP A 174 3.52 11.55 4.94
C ASP A 174 3.54 10.29 5.81
N ILE A 175 4.24 9.25 5.38
CA ILE A 175 4.19 7.94 5.98
C ILE A 175 5.10 7.86 7.20
N ILE A 176 4.58 7.39 8.32
CA ILE A 176 5.36 7.11 9.54
C ILE A 176 5.72 5.64 9.70
N ARG A 177 4.91 4.74 9.14
CA ARG A 177 5.20 3.31 9.05
C ARG A 177 4.27 2.61 8.09
N ILE A 178 4.66 1.42 7.67
CA ILE A 178 3.81 0.49 6.92
C ILE A 178 3.71 -0.80 7.73
N GLU A 179 2.49 -1.23 8.01
CA GLU A 179 2.19 -2.48 8.71
C GLU A 179 1.74 -3.53 7.70
N VAL A 180 2.46 -4.66 7.60
CA VAL A 180 2.11 -5.78 6.72
C VAL A 180 1.69 -6.94 7.59
N LEU A 181 0.41 -7.30 7.54
CA LEU A 181 -0.13 -8.49 8.19
C LEU A 181 -0.24 -9.60 7.15
N GLU A 182 0.52 -10.65 7.34
CA GLU A 182 0.56 -11.81 6.48
C GLU A 182 -0.39 -12.91 7.01
N GLY A 183 -1.07 -13.60 6.09
CA GLY A 183 -2.11 -14.58 6.42
C GLY A 183 -3.51 -13.96 6.59
N PRO A 184 -4.58 -14.80 6.68
CA PRO A 184 -5.98 -14.35 6.73
C PRO A 184 -6.24 -13.30 7.79
N ALA A 185 -6.79 -12.16 7.37
CA ALA A 185 -6.89 -10.97 8.20
C ALA A 185 -8.31 -10.40 8.33
N SER A 186 -9.34 -11.07 7.80
CA SER A 186 -10.71 -10.54 7.78
C SER A 186 -11.27 -10.22 9.18
N ARG A 187 -10.89 -11.00 10.19
CA ARG A 187 -11.28 -10.74 11.59
C ARG A 187 -10.74 -9.41 12.10
N VAL A 188 -9.53 -9.04 11.67
CA VAL A 188 -8.83 -7.83 12.14
C VAL A 188 -9.15 -6.63 11.28
N TYR A 189 -9.16 -6.78 9.94
CA TYR A 189 -9.25 -5.67 8.98
C TYR A 189 -10.53 -5.66 8.14
N GLY A 190 -11.47 -6.57 8.38
CA GLY A 190 -12.73 -6.64 7.65
C GLY A 190 -12.71 -7.52 6.42
N THR A 191 -13.77 -7.44 5.63
CA THR A 191 -13.93 -8.18 4.38
C THR A 191 -12.85 -7.81 3.38
N SER A 192 -12.52 -8.71 2.46
CA SER A 192 -11.49 -8.58 1.41
C SER A 192 -10.04 -8.88 1.85
N SER A 193 -9.78 -9.16 3.13
CA SER A 193 -8.45 -9.54 3.63
C SER A 193 -8.26 -11.06 3.57
N LEU A 194 -8.33 -11.64 2.37
CA LEU A 194 -8.28 -13.11 2.21
C LEU A 194 -6.94 -13.68 2.69
N VAL A 195 -5.82 -13.11 2.20
CA VAL A 195 -4.46 -13.62 2.43
C VAL A 195 -3.63 -12.68 3.29
N GLY A 196 -4.04 -11.43 3.43
CA GLY A 196 -3.30 -10.45 4.22
C GLY A 196 -3.81 -9.02 4.03
N ALA A 197 -3.14 -8.10 4.70
CA ALA A 197 -3.43 -6.67 4.60
C ALA A 197 -2.17 -5.83 4.73
N ILE A 198 -2.17 -4.68 4.07
CA ILE A 198 -1.11 -3.67 4.16
C ILE A 198 -1.74 -2.37 4.63
N ASN A 199 -1.33 -1.88 5.80
CA ASN A 199 -1.82 -0.62 6.37
C ASN A 199 -0.75 0.45 6.26
N ILE A 200 -1.06 1.50 5.52
CA ILE A 200 -0.22 2.69 5.38
C ILE A 200 -0.62 3.67 6.49
N VAL A 201 0.28 3.91 7.42
CA VAL A 201 0.02 4.81 8.56
C VAL A 201 0.73 6.13 8.30
N THR A 202 -0.05 7.20 8.25
CA THR A 202 0.45 8.55 8.03
C THR A 202 0.57 9.31 9.35
N ASN A 203 1.40 10.34 9.35
CA ASN A 203 1.57 11.19 10.51
C ASN A 203 0.27 11.96 10.81
N ASP A 204 -0.19 11.90 12.04
CA ASP A 204 -1.42 12.55 12.53
C ASP A 204 -1.39 14.10 12.54
N GLY A 205 -0.43 14.71 11.85
CA GLY A 205 -0.23 16.16 11.81
C GLY A 205 0.51 16.72 13.00
N LYS A 206 0.85 15.92 14.02
CA LYS A 206 1.66 16.38 15.14
C LYS A 206 3.11 16.65 14.73
N GLY A 207 3.63 17.78 15.17
CA GLY A 207 5.00 18.19 14.91
C GLY A 207 5.11 19.33 13.89
N LYS A 208 6.19 20.10 13.98
CA LYS A 208 6.42 21.29 13.12
C LYS A 208 7.44 20.98 12.01
N ARG A 209 7.27 19.86 11.29
CA ARG A 209 8.20 19.49 10.23
C ARG A 209 7.62 19.79 8.86
N SER A 210 8.16 20.79 8.21
CA SER A 210 7.92 21.07 6.80
C SER A 210 9.08 20.52 5.96
N GLU A 211 8.78 20.02 4.77
CA GLU A 211 9.77 19.36 3.90
C GLU A 211 9.52 19.76 2.45
N VAL A 212 10.57 20.01 1.71
CA VAL A 212 10.55 20.17 0.26
C VAL A 212 11.60 19.24 -0.33
N ARG A 213 11.24 18.50 -1.38
CA ARG A 213 12.10 17.54 -2.07
C ARG A 213 12.01 17.75 -3.57
N VAL A 214 13.16 17.69 -4.25
CA VAL A 214 13.25 17.69 -5.72
C VAL A 214 14.21 16.59 -6.12
N GLU A 215 13.82 15.79 -7.09
CA GLU A 215 14.57 14.63 -7.60
C GLU A 215 14.55 14.65 -9.12
N GLY A 216 15.64 14.18 -9.72
CA GLY A 216 15.74 13.97 -11.16
C GLY A 216 16.64 12.79 -11.47
N GLY A 217 16.51 12.20 -12.67
CA GLY A 217 17.31 11.05 -13.01
C GLY A 217 17.10 10.48 -14.40
N SER A 218 17.48 9.23 -14.54
CA SER A 218 17.36 8.45 -15.79
C SER A 218 15.93 8.48 -16.33
N PHE A 219 15.76 8.30 -17.62
CA PHE A 219 14.47 8.24 -18.31
C PHE A 219 13.63 9.53 -18.19
N GLY A 220 14.28 10.70 -18.08
CA GLY A 220 13.58 11.97 -17.91
C GLY A 220 12.77 12.06 -16.61
N TYR A 221 13.14 11.26 -15.59
CA TYR A 221 12.48 11.29 -14.30
C TYR A 221 12.66 12.66 -13.63
N LEU A 222 11.56 13.20 -13.15
CA LEU A 222 11.49 14.42 -12.36
C LEU A 222 10.40 14.24 -11.31
N SER A 223 10.74 14.49 -10.06
CA SER A 223 9.79 14.52 -8.95
C SER A 223 9.98 15.79 -8.12
N SER A 224 8.88 16.38 -7.68
CA SER A 224 8.87 17.50 -6.75
C SER A 224 7.78 17.26 -5.72
N ALA A 225 8.15 17.27 -4.45
CA ALA A 225 7.25 17.06 -3.33
C ALA A 225 7.41 18.17 -2.29
N GLY A 226 6.32 18.55 -1.67
CA GLY A 226 6.30 19.48 -0.55
C GLY A 226 5.34 19.00 0.54
N ARG A 227 5.74 19.14 1.79
CA ARG A 227 4.91 18.90 2.97
C ARG A 227 5.01 20.07 3.93
N LEU A 228 3.87 20.57 4.34
CA LEU A 228 3.72 21.61 5.36
C LEU A 228 2.98 21.04 6.56
N THR A 229 3.55 21.16 7.75
CA THR A 229 2.89 20.79 9.01
C THR A 229 2.80 22.01 9.90
N VAL A 230 1.58 22.33 10.32
CA VAL A 230 1.27 23.47 11.20
C VAL A 230 0.29 22.99 12.28
N SER A 231 0.72 23.08 13.54
CA SER A 231 -0.05 22.56 14.67
C SER A 231 -0.45 21.09 14.46
N ASN A 232 -1.73 20.78 14.42
CA ASN A 232 -2.27 19.43 14.22
C ASN A 232 -2.74 19.19 12.78
N HIS A 233 -2.24 19.94 11.81
CA HIS A 233 -2.61 19.86 10.41
C HIS A 233 -1.38 19.62 9.56
N ALA A 234 -1.49 18.78 8.56
CA ALA A 234 -0.47 18.59 7.54
C ALA A 234 -1.10 18.58 6.14
N LEU A 235 -0.40 19.23 5.21
CA LEU A 235 -0.73 19.26 3.79
C LEU A 235 0.50 18.85 3.01
N SER A 236 0.37 17.90 2.13
CA SER A 236 1.42 17.51 1.18
C SER A 236 0.93 17.56 -0.26
N ALA A 237 1.86 17.77 -1.18
CA ALA A 237 1.63 17.67 -2.61
C ALA A 237 2.88 17.09 -3.28
N ASN A 238 2.67 16.26 -4.28
CA ASN A 238 3.72 15.65 -5.08
C ASN A 238 3.34 15.72 -6.56
N PHE A 239 4.32 16.05 -7.39
CA PHE A 239 4.28 15.88 -8.84
C PHE A 239 5.43 14.99 -9.25
N SER A 240 5.18 14.01 -10.12
CA SER A 240 6.22 13.17 -10.70
C SER A 240 5.94 12.86 -12.16
N ARG A 241 7.02 12.73 -12.96
CA ARG A 241 6.94 12.33 -14.37
C ARG A 241 8.15 11.52 -14.79
N SER A 242 8.00 10.77 -15.85
CA SER A 242 9.10 10.11 -16.55
C SER A 242 8.74 9.98 -18.03
N ASP A 243 9.75 10.03 -18.91
CA ASP A 243 9.55 9.74 -20.33
C ASP A 243 9.46 8.23 -20.58
N GLY A 244 9.80 7.43 -19.56
CA GLY A 244 9.77 5.98 -19.61
C GLY A 244 10.93 5.36 -20.39
N TYR A 245 10.91 4.05 -20.54
CA TYR A 245 11.92 3.28 -21.30
C TYR A 245 11.24 2.21 -22.14
N GLN A 246 11.94 1.73 -23.17
CA GLN A 246 11.41 0.69 -24.04
C GLN A 246 11.26 -0.63 -23.26
N ARG A 247 10.05 -1.15 -23.18
CA ARG A 247 9.71 -2.33 -22.38
C ARG A 247 9.67 -3.62 -23.17
N SER A 248 9.50 -3.54 -24.50
CA SER A 248 9.44 -4.72 -25.35
C SER A 248 10.20 -4.46 -26.65
N LYS A 249 10.52 -5.56 -27.37
CA LYS A 249 11.11 -5.49 -28.71
C LYS A 249 10.09 -5.04 -29.77
N ALA A 250 8.80 -5.02 -29.43
CA ALA A 250 7.73 -4.84 -30.40
C ALA A 250 7.57 -3.40 -30.86
N GLY A 251 8.11 -2.44 -30.16
CA GLY A 251 7.79 -1.16 -30.66
C GLY A 251 8.28 0.09 -30.02
N ALA A 252 7.53 1.14 -30.29
CA ALA A 252 7.79 2.46 -29.81
C ALA A 252 7.73 2.54 -28.30
N LEU A 253 8.49 3.47 -27.74
CA LEU A 253 8.42 3.85 -26.34
C LEU A 253 7.00 4.38 -26.05
N ASN A 254 6.19 3.58 -25.35
CA ASN A 254 4.87 3.95 -24.82
C ASN A 254 4.83 3.53 -23.36
N SER A 255 5.69 4.14 -22.54
CA SER A 255 5.87 3.85 -21.14
C SER A 255 6.12 5.13 -20.32
N ASP A 256 5.70 6.26 -20.88
CA ASP A 256 5.71 7.55 -20.19
C ASP A 256 4.74 7.52 -19.00
N TYR A 257 5.05 8.32 -18.00
CA TYR A 257 4.26 8.45 -16.79
C TYR A 257 4.20 9.90 -16.35
N SER A 258 3.05 10.32 -15.85
CA SER A 258 2.92 11.58 -15.11
C SER A 258 1.82 11.46 -14.06
N GLY A 259 2.05 12.03 -12.88
CA GLY A 259 1.09 11.99 -11.80
C GLY A 259 1.20 13.17 -10.86
N VAL A 260 0.07 13.48 -10.21
CA VAL A 260 -0.06 14.48 -9.15
C VAL A 260 -0.78 13.84 -7.98
N LYS A 261 -0.30 14.12 -6.77
CA LYS A 261 -0.95 13.74 -5.52
C LYS A 261 -1.06 14.95 -4.63
N ALA A 262 -2.14 15.03 -3.85
CA ALA A 262 -2.26 15.97 -2.76
C ALA A 262 -2.99 15.31 -1.59
N PHE A 263 -2.48 15.52 -0.38
CA PHE A 263 -3.00 14.89 0.81
C PHE A 263 -3.05 15.88 1.97
N TYR A 264 -4.22 16.02 2.58
CA TYR A 264 -4.44 16.81 3.76
C TYR A 264 -4.90 15.90 4.89
N GLN A 265 -4.36 16.12 6.07
CA GLN A 265 -4.79 15.46 7.28
C GLN A 265 -4.77 16.40 8.46
N GLY A 266 -5.63 16.12 9.45
CA GLY A 266 -5.70 16.89 10.67
C GLY A 266 -6.14 16.02 11.84
N ALA A 267 -5.84 16.50 13.04
CA ALA A 267 -6.22 15.87 14.28
C ALA A 267 -6.75 16.89 15.28
N TYR A 268 -7.72 16.48 16.07
CA TYR A 268 -8.21 17.21 17.22
C TYR A 268 -8.25 16.29 18.43
N ALA A 269 -7.67 16.71 19.53
CA ALA A 269 -7.72 15.97 20.78
C ALA A 269 -8.08 16.90 21.92
N LYS A 270 -9.09 16.57 22.68
CA LYS A 270 -9.52 17.28 23.87
C LYS A 270 -10.09 16.30 24.88
N GLU A 271 -9.52 16.29 26.08
CA GLU A 271 -9.97 15.45 27.20
C GLU A 271 -10.20 13.99 26.78
N GLN A 272 -11.46 13.62 26.58
CA GLN A 272 -11.92 12.25 26.32
C GLN A 272 -12.21 11.96 24.84
N ILE A 273 -11.94 12.91 23.93
CA ILE A 273 -12.28 12.76 22.50
C ILE A 273 -11.05 13.04 21.64
N ARG A 274 -10.75 12.13 20.73
CA ARG A 274 -9.82 12.31 19.62
C ARG A 274 -10.57 12.20 18.31
N LEU A 275 -10.30 13.12 17.39
CA LEU A 275 -10.80 13.09 16.02
C LEU A 275 -9.60 13.17 15.09
N ASN A 276 -9.59 12.32 14.08
CA ASN A 276 -8.62 12.34 12.99
C ASN A 276 -9.39 12.36 11.67
N TRP A 277 -8.92 13.15 10.73
CA TRP A 277 -9.50 13.18 9.38
C TRP A 277 -8.43 13.31 8.33
N HIS A 278 -8.74 12.83 7.15
CA HIS A 278 -7.93 13.04 5.97
C HIS A 278 -8.79 13.22 4.73
N ALA A 279 -8.22 13.94 3.77
CA ALA A 279 -8.74 14.07 2.42
C ALA A 279 -7.57 14.10 1.44
N GLY A 280 -7.71 13.44 0.31
CA GLY A 280 -6.64 13.40 -0.67
C GLY A 280 -7.10 13.06 -2.07
N VAL A 281 -6.27 13.42 -3.03
CA VAL A 281 -6.45 13.12 -4.45
C VAL A 281 -5.15 12.57 -5.03
N SER A 282 -5.29 11.56 -5.87
CA SER A 282 -4.23 11.03 -6.72
C SER A 282 -4.74 10.99 -8.15
N THR A 283 -4.01 11.59 -9.09
CA THR A 283 -4.29 11.47 -10.52
C THR A 283 -3.03 11.14 -11.26
N LYS A 284 -3.07 10.15 -12.14
CA LYS A 284 -1.93 9.75 -12.97
C LYS A 284 -2.37 9.19 -14.31
N GLY A 285 -1.46 9.30 -15.29
CA GLY A 285 -1.61 8.67 -16.59
C GLY A 285 -0.29 8.05 -17.03
N TRP A 286 -0.36 6.88 -17.67
CA TRP A 286 0.84 6.18 -18.13
C TRP A 286 0.59 5.38 -19.39
N GLY A 287 1.65 5.27 -20.21
CA GLY A 287 1.71 4.33 -21.30
C GLY A 287 1.96 2.91 -20.78
N SER A 288 1.06 1.99 -21.08
CA SER A 288 1.13 0.60 -20.60
C SER A 288 1.86 -0.34 -21.57
N ASN A 289 2.29 0.19 -22.72
CA ASN A 289 2.95 -0.57 -23.80
C ASN A 289 2.16 -1.88 -24.08
N THR A 290 2.77 -3.05 -23.94
CA THR A 290 2.18 -4.37 -24.20
C THR A 290 1.60 -5.05 -22.96
N PHE A 291 1.22 -4.29 -21.93
CA PHE A 291 0.91 -4.88 -20.63
C PHE A 291 -0.31 -5.84 -20.64
N TYR A 292 -1.47 -5.37 -21.08
CA TYR A 292 -2.68 -6.22 -21.09
C TYR A 292 -2.73 -7.16 -22.31
N SER A 293 -1.95 -6.87 -23.35
CA SER A 293 -1.85 -7.72 -24.53
C SER A 293 -0.50 -7.52 -25.19
N ALA A 294 0.22 -8.60 -25.43
CA ALA A 294 1.49 -8.57 -26.15
C ALA A 294 1.33 -8.06 -27.61
N LYS A 295 0.13 -8.14 -28.16
CA LYS A 295 -0.18 -7.75 -29.54
C LYS A 295 -0.28 -6.24 -29.75
N TYR A 296 -0.63 -5.48 -28.70
CA TYR A 296 -0.87 -4.04 -28.78
C TYR A 296 0.14 -3.30 -27.91
N ASP A 297 0.92 -2.39 -28.45
CA ASP A 297 1.95 -1.60 -27.77
C ASP A 297 1.54 -0.14 -27.49
N GLU A 298 0.37 0.28 -27.95
CA GLU A 298 -0.17 1.64 -27.76
C GLU A 298 -1.15 1.76 -26.57
N GLN A 299 -1.12 0.85 -25.62
CA GLN A 299 -2.05 0.86 -24.49
C GLN A 299 -1.75 2.04 -23.54
N TYR A 300 -2.80 2.67 -23.03
CA TYR A 300 -2.70 3.80 -22.11
C TYR A 300 -3.78 3.71 -21.04
N GLU A 301 -3.44 4.13 -19.83
CA GLU A 301 -4.37 4.15 -18.72
C GLU A 301 -4.27 5.47 -17.95
N HIS A 302 -5.39 5.95 -17.45
CA HIS A 302 -5.48 7.15 -16.64
C HIS A 302 -6.44 6.93 -15.48
N THR A 303 -5.95 7.14 -14.26
CA THR A 303 -6.76 7.03 -13.04
C THR A 303 -6.83 8.36 -12.29
N THR A 304 -7.95 8.58 -11.61
CA THR A 304 -8.10 9.66 -10.63
C THR A 304 -8.86 9.11 -9.43
N LYS A 305 -8.28 9.25 -8.23
CA LYS A 305 -8.86 8.75 -6.98
C LYS A 305 -8.98 9.88 -5.96
N LEU A 306 -10.11 9.89 -5.27
CA LEU A 306 -10.44 10.80 -4.17
C LEU A 306 -10.65 9.95 -2.92
N PHE A 307 -10.04 10.36 -1.82
CA PHE A 307 -10.15 9.68 -0.53
C PHE A 307 -10.54 10.67 0.55
N THR A 308 -11.53 10.30 1.36
CA THR A 308 -11.92 11.10 2.53
C THR A 308 -12.31 10.19 3.68
N ALA A 309 -11.87 10.51 4.89
CA ALA A 309 -12.32 9.83 6.09
C ALA A 309 -12.31 10.76 7.30
N LEU A 310 -13.21 10.46 8.23
CA LEU A 310 -13.27 11.01 9.57
C LEU A 310 -13.31 9.83 10.54
N GLN A 311 -12.42 9.84 11.52
CA GLN A 311 -12.31 8.81 12.55
C GLN A 311 -12.38 9.48 13.92
N GLY A 312 -13.12 8.87 14.83
CA GLY A 312 -13.20 9.30 16.22
C GLY A 312 -12.65 8.22 17.16
N GLU A 313 -12.20 8.64 18.31
CA GLU A 313 -11.90 7.76 19.45
C GLU A 313 -12.30 8.44 20.74
N THR A 314 -12.98 7.70 21.63
CA THR A 314 -13.32 8.19 22.96
C THR A 314 -12.45 7.49 24.01
N GLU A 315 -12.02 8.24 25.01
CA GLU A 315 -11.38 7.70 26.21
C GLU A 315 -12.45 7.43 27.28
N GLY A 316 -12.31 6.34 28.02
CA GLY A 316 -13.24 5.94 29.08
C GLY A 316 -13.18 4.44 29.34
N VAL A 317 -14.16 3.92 30.11
CA VAL A 317 -14.27 2.47 30.39
C VAL A 317 -14.53 1.69 29.09
N VAL A 318 -15.30 2.27 28.19
CA VAL A 318 -15.51 1.76 26.82
C VAL A 318 -14.97 2.79 25.85
N HIS A 319 -14.06 2.34 25.01
CA HIS A 319 -13.49 3.14 23.92
C HIS A 319 -14.32 2.92 22.67
N PHE A 320 -14.94 3.99 22.17
CA PHE A 320 -15.65 3.97 20.87
C PHE A 320 -14.74 4.49 19.78
N ARG A 321 -14.65 3.77 18.67
CA ARG A 321 -13.85 4.12 17.49
C ARG A 321 -14.70 4.15 16.22
N PRO A 322 -15.63 5.11 16.09
CA PRO A 322 -16.41 5.28 14.88
C PRO A 322 -15.54 5.82 13.73
N ALA A 323 -15.85 5.40 12.52
CA ALA A 323 -15.29 6.00 11.32
C ALA A 323 -16.35 6.08 10.22
N ILE A 324 -16.26 7.14 9.43
CA ILE A 324 -17.00 7.32 8.19
C ILE A 324 -16.03 7.67 7.09
N TYR A 325 -16.20 7.07 5.91
CA TYR A 325 -15.32 7.33 4.77
C TYR A 325 -16.07 7.28 3.45
N TRP A 326 -15.52 7.98 2.47
CA TRP A 326 -15.96 7.94 1.10
C TRP A 326 -14.76 8.03 0.16
N ASN A 327 -14.68 7.08 -0.78
CA ASN A 327 -13.66 7.01 -1.79
C ASN A 327 -14.32 6.99 -3.16
N ARG A 328 -13.77 7.73 -4.12
CA ARG A 328 -14.21 7.72 -5.51
C ARG A 328 -13.02 7.46 -6.43
N SER A 329 -13.19 6.55 -7.37
CA SER A 329 -12.20 6.29 -8.41
C SER A 329 -12.80 6.53 -9.79
N TYR A 330 -11.99 7.11 -10.66
CA TYR A 330 -12.22 7.16 -12.10
C TYR A 330 -11.10 6.38 -12.76
N ASP A 331 -11.45 5.49 -13.66
CA ASP A 331 -10.51 4.70 -14.43
C ASP A 331 -10.88 4.76 -15.90
N ARG A 332 -9.88 5.05 -16.75
CA ARG A 332 -10.01 5.07 -18.20
C ARG A 332 -8.87 4.28 -18.82
N PHE A 333 -9.21 3.18 -19.46
CA PHE A 333 -8.28 2.37 -20.23
C PHE A 333 -8.50 2.55 -21.73
N GLU A 334 -7.41 2.74 -22.48
CA GLU A 334 -7.35 2.90 -23.93
C GLU A 334 -6.49 1.79 -24.52
N LEU A 335 -7.07 0.88 -25.30
CA LEU A 335 -6.30 -0.16 -25.99
C LEU A 335 -5.42 0.45 -27.10
N ILE A 336 -5.93 1.45 -27.78
CA ILE A 336 -5.21 2.29 -28.73
C ILE A 336 -5.21 3.72 -28.21
N ARG A 337 -4.08 4.20 -27.76
CA ARG A 337 -3.92 5.51 -27.10
C ARG A 337 -4.44 6.67 -27.95
N GLY A 338 -5.45 7.38 -27.45
CA GLY A 338 -6.01 8.57 -28.06
C GLY A 338 -6.85 8.34 -29.29
N ASP A 339 -7.21 7.08 -29.63
CA ASP A 339 -8.01 6.75 -30.81
C ASP A 339 -9.22 5.86 -30.44
N GLU A 340 -10.25 6.49 -29.89
CA GLU A 340 -11.50 5.85 -29.52
C GLU A 340 -12.29 5.32 -30.74
N SER A 341 -12.00 5.84 -31.93
CA SER A 341 -12.69 5.43 -33.15
C SER A 341 -12.30 4.01 -33.60
N LYS A 342 -11.09 3.57 -33.26
CA LYS A 342 -10.63 2.20 -33.55
C LYS A 342 -11.14 1.20 -32.53
N VAL A 343 -11.03 1.54 -31.25
CA VAL A 343 -11.49 0.71 -30.14
C VAL A 343 -12.06 1.62 -29.07
N PRO A 344 -13.33 1.40 -28.64
CA PRO A 344 -13.93 2.19 -27.56
C PRO A 344 -13.10 2.13 -26.29
N PHE A 345 -12.99 3.26 -25.60
CA PHE A 345 -12.32 3.31 -24.31
C PHE A 345 -13.17 2.67 -23.21
N ASN A 346 -12.52 2.03 -22.25
CA ASN A 346 -13.20 1.59 -21.05
C ASN A 346 -13.25 2.76 -20.06
N HIS A 347 -14.43 3.09 -19.60
CA HIS A 347 -14.65 4.14 -18.59
C HIS A 347 -15.37 3.55 -17.39
N HIS A 348 -14.79 3.73 -16.22
CA HIS A 348 -15.35 3.28 -14.95
C HIS A 348 -15.32 4.42 -13.92
N ARG A 349 -16.37 4.50 -13.10
CA ARG A 349 -16.39 5.32 -11.90
C ARG A 349 -16.94 4.48 -10.76
N THR A 350 -16.15 4.30 -9.72
CA THR A 350 -16.59 3.64 -8.49
C THR A 350 -16.77 4.65 -7.37
N ASP A 351 -17.76 4.43 -6.54
CA ASP A 351 -18.00 5.13 -5.29
C ASP A 351 -18.08 4.09 -4.17
N VAL A 352 -17.27 4.26 -3.14
CA VAL A 352 -17.28 3.40 -1.95
C VAL A 352 -17.57 4.27 -0.74
N PHE A 353 -18.69 3.99 -0.07
CA PHE A 353 -19.06 4.64 1.18
C PHE A 353 -19.04 3.61 2.31
N GLY A 354 -18.49 3.98 3.47
CA GLY A 354 -18.48 3.10 4.62
C GLY A 354 -18.66 3.80 5.95
N ILE A 355 -19.23 3.04 6.88
CA ILE A 355 -19.40 3.40 8.29
C ILE A 355 -18.88 2.23 9.12
N ASN A 356 -17.92 2.50 10.00
CA ASN A 356 -17.41 1.55 10.97
C ASN A 356 -17.78 2.00 12.37
N LEU A 357 -18.40 1.12 13.13
CA LEU A 357 -18.76 1.34 14.53
C LEU A 357 -18.02 0.30 15.36
N ASN A 358 -16.83 0.64 15.81
CA ASN A 358 -16.01 -0.23 16.62
C ASN A 358 -15.96 0.25 18.06
N SER A 359 -15.86 -0.67 19.00
CA SER A 359 -15.64 -0.38 20.41
C SER A 359 -14.76 -1.44 21.05
N TYR A 360 -14.00 -1.06 22.06
CA TYR A 360 -13.28 -2.00 22.90
C TYR A 360 -13.29 -1.55 24.37
N PHE A 361 -13.11 -2.51 25.27
CA PHE A 361 -13.00 -2.26 26.69
C PHE A 361 -12.09 -3.29 27.37
N ASP A 362 -11.41 -2.86 28.39
CA ASP A 362 -10.55 -3.70 29.23
C ASP A 362 -11.29 -4.12 30.50
N TRP A 363 -11.13 -5.37 30.89
CA TRP A 363 -11.70 -5.95 32.10
C TRP A 363 -10.79 -7.05 32.64
N GLN A 364 -11.16 -7.66 33.78
CA GLN A 364 -10.31 -8.63 34.48
C GLN A 364 -9.83 -9.83 33.65
N TRP A 365 -10.55 -10.19 32.58
CA TRP A 365 -10.19 -11.31 31.67
C TRP A 365 -9.44 -10.86 30.42
N GLY A 366 -9.19 -9.58 30.23
CA GLY A 366 -8.46 -9.03 29.11
C GLY A 366 -9.22 -7.95 28.34
N ARG A 367 -8.98 -7.82 27.05
CA ARG A 367 -9.59 -6.82 26.15
C ARG A 367 -10.63 -7.45 25.25
N THR A 368 -11.83 -6.90 25.24
CA THR A 368 -12.91 -7.31 24.33
C THR A 368 -13.18 -6.21 23.32
N ALA A 369 -13.24 -6.55 22.05
CA ALA A 369 -13.65 -5.64 20.98
C ALA A 369 -14.91 -6.16 20.28
N LEU A 370 -15.82 -5.23 20.00
CA LEU A 370 -17.07 -5.48 19.27
C LEU A 370 -17.24 -4.41 18.21
N GLY A 371 -17.83 -4.75 17.08
CA GLY A 371 -18.12 -3.75 16.08
C GLY A 371 -19.00 -4.23 14.95
N ALA A 372 -19.43 -3.23 14.19
CA ALA A 372 -20.21 -3.39 12.97
C ALA A 372 -19.61 -2.50 11.87
N GLU A 373 -19.65 -3.00 10.66
CA GLU A 373 -19.23 -2.25 9.47
C GLU A 373 -20.31 -2.37 8.40
N PHE A 374 -20.67 -1.23 7.85
CA PHE A 374 -21.48 -1.13 6.63
C PHE A 374 -20.59 -0.53 5.53
N ARG A 375 -20.50 -1.20 4.39
CA ARG A 375 -19.77 -0.75 3.20
C ARG A 375 -20.66 -0.90 1.97
N ASN A 376 -20.96 0.21 1.31
CA ASN A 376 -21.64 0.23 0.03
C ASN A 376 -20.64 0.47 -1.09
N GLU A 377 -20.76 -0.29 -2.16
CA GLU A 377 -19.90 -0.25 -3.34
C GLU A 377 -20.79 -0.04 -4.57
N ASP A 378 -20.57 1.07 -5.25
CA ASP A 378 -21.30 1.48 -6.45
C ASP A 378 -20.35 1.63 -7.63
N ILE A 379 -20.78 1.20 -8.81
CA ILE A 379 -20.07 1.44 -10.06
C ILE A 379 -21.04 1.90 -11.14
N VAL A 380 -20.61 2.90 -11.91
CA VAL A 380 -21.15 3.19 -13.25
C VAL A 380 -20.04 3.03 -14.27
N SER A 381 -20.37 2.39 -15.39
CA SER A 381 -19.34 1.90 -16.30
C SER A 381 -19.83 1.90 -17.75
N GLY A 382 -18.89 1.94 -18.68
CA GLY A 382 -19.15 1.70 -20.09
C GLY A 382 -19.51 0.24 -20.40
N ASN A 383 -19.03 -0.73 -19.60
CA ASN A 383 -19.12 -2.16 -19.90
C ASN A 383 -19.22 -3.10 -18.69
N LEU A 384 -19.21 -2.60 -17.44
CA LEU A 384 -19.36 -3.40 -16.22
C LEU A 384 -20.71 -3.14 -15.56
N GLY A 385 -21.41 -4.18 -15.14
CA GLY A 385 -22.70 -4.11 -14.47
C GLY A 385 -23.89 -4.39 -15.38
N GLU A 386 -25.09 -4.15 -14.86
CA GLU A 386 -26.35 -4.30 -15.60
C GLU A 386 -26.70 -2.99 -16.34
N PRO A 387 -27.41 -3.06 -17.48
CA PRO A 387 -27.73 -1.88 -18.27
C PRO A 387 -28.50 -0.80 -17.50
N LEU A 388 -28.06 0.46 -17.62
CA LEU A 388 -28.76 1.61 -17.07
C LEU A 388 -30.05 1.89 -17.89
N SER A 389 -31.14 2.22 -17.19
CA SER A 389 -32.40 2.66 -17.85
C SER A 389 -32.20 3.96 -18.63
N ASN A 390 -31.33 4.84 -18.16
CA ASN A 390 -30.97 6.11 -18.77
C ASN A 390 -29.45 6.28 -18.81
N PRO A 391 -28.77 5.76 -19.84
CA PRO A 391 -27.34 5.96 -20.04
C PRO A 391 -26.97 7.45 -20.12
N TYR A 392 -25.79 7.83 -19.60
CA TYR A 392 -25.30 9.22 -19.66
C TYR A 392 -23.78 9.27 -19.84
N GLY A 393 -23.33 10.13 -20.76
CA GLY A 393 -21.90 10.21 -21.12
C GLY A 393 -21.39 8.84 -21.60
N GLU A 394 -20.29 8.42 -21.04
CA GLU A 394 -19.62 7.16 -21.34
C GLU A 394 -20.20 5.96 -20.57
N TYR A 395 -21.11 6.23 -19.61
CA TYR A 395 -21.64 5.21 -18.70
C TYR A 395 -22.94 4.60 -19.24
N LYS A 396 -22.94 3.30 -19.45
CA LYS A 396 -24.05 2.52 -19.98
C LYS A 396 -24.63 1.51 -19.00
N ASN A 397 -23.81 1.12 -18.00
CA ASN A 397 -24.12 0.07 -17.03
C ASN A 397 -23.85 0.56 -15.61
N SER A 398 -24.45 -0.12 -14.63
CA SER A 398 -24.19 0.11 -13.23
C SER A 398 -24.33 -1.17 -12.40
N LEU A 399 -23.72 -1.19 -11.24
CA LEU A 399 -23.94 -2.19 -10.20
C LEU A 399 -23.77 -1.56 -8.84
N ASN A 400 -24.64 -1.92 -7.91
CA ASN A 400 -24.54 -1.54 -6.51
C ASN A 400 -24.59 -2.78 -5.61
N ARG A 401 -23.73 -2.87 -4.62
CA ARG A 401 -23.79 -3.89 -3.60
C ARG A 401 -23.41 -3.34 -2.23
N SER A 402 -23.94 -3.96 -1.19
CA SER A 402 -23.63 -3.58 0.19
C SER A 402 -23.13 -4.78 0.98
N ASN A 403 -22.09 -4.55 1.76
CA ASN A 403 -21.56 -5.47 2.74
C ASN A 403 -21.99 -5.00 4.14
N LEU A 404 -22.53 -5.91 4.94
CA LEU A 404 -22.77 -5.71 6.35
C LEU A 404 -21.97 -6.75 7.12
N SER A 405 -21.13 -6.32 8.04
CA SER A 405 -20.36 -7.24 8.86
C SER A 405 -20.45 -6.88 10.34
N PHE A 406 -20.45 -7.92 11.18
CA PHE A 406 -20.34 -7.84 12.64
C PHE A 406 -19.10 -8.63 13.06
N HIS A 407 -18.36 -8.08 14.01
CA HIS A 407 -17.21 -8.78 14.57
C HIS A 407 -17.21 -8.72 16.09
N ALA A 408 -16.66 -9.77 16.67
CA ALA A 408 -16.36 -9.85 18.09
C ALA A 408 -14.98 -10.50 18.24
N GLU A 409 -14.18 -9.94 19.12
CA GLU A 409 -12.85 -10.44 19.45
C GLU A 409 -12.60 -10.29 20.94
N HIS A 410 -12.01 -11.31 21.56
CA HIS A 410 -11.55 -11.25 22.93
C HIS A 410 -10.06 -11.61 23.01
N ASN A 411 -9.29 -10.77 23.70
CA ASN A 411 -7.86 -10.91 23.89
C ASN A 411 -7.55 -11.13 25.36
N ILE A 412 -7.11 -12.34 25.72
CA ILE A 412 -6.58 -12.65 27.03
C ILE A 412 -5.11 -12.27 27.06
N LEU A 413 -4.76 -11.27 27.86
CA LEU A 413 -3.43 -10.68 27.92
C LEU A 413 -2.75 -11.00 29.25
N LEU A 414 -2.05 -12.12 29.32
CA LEU A 414 -1.26 -12.50 30.48
C LEU A 414 0.23 -12.12 30.26
N LYS A 415 0.99 -12.04 31.33
CA LYS A 415 2.42 -11.62 31.28
C LYS A 415 3.26 -12.42 30.26
N ARG A 416 3.00 -13.73 30.12
CA ARG A 416 3.74 -14.63 29.22
C ARG A 416 2.88 -15.28 28.14
N PHE A 417 1.58 -15.16 28.21
CA PHE A 417 0.65 -15.82 27.30
C PHE A 417 -0.38 -14.80 26.78
N THR A 418 -0.58 -14.79 25.47
CA THR A 418 -1.63 -14.02 24.82
C THR A 418 -2.49 -14.97 24.00
N LEU A 419 -3.80 -14.89 24.15
CA LEU A 419 -4.78 -15.60 23.35
C LEU A 419 -5.76 -14.56 22.78
N SER A 420 -5.90 -14.53 21.46
CA SER A 420 -6.88 -13.72 20.75
C SER A 420 -7.85 -14.66 20.03
N ALA A 421 -9.12 -14.59 20.35
CA ALA A 421 -10.15 -15.41 19.71
C ALA A 421 -11.33 -14.53 19.30
N GLY A 422 -11.91 -14.81 18.13
CA GLY A 422 -13.04 -14.03 17.65
C GLY A 422 -13.56 -14.51 16.31
N PHE A 423 -14.46 -13.75 15.75
CA PHE A 423 -15.05 -14.02 14.45
C PHE A 423 -15.49 -12.73 13.75
N ILE A 424 -15.70 -12.84 12.44
CA ILE A 424 -16.47 -11.90 11.65
C ILE A 424 -17.65 -12.64 11.00
N ALA A 425 -18.85 -12.06 11.10
CA ALA A 425 -20.05 -12.50 10.41
C ALA A 425 -20.35 -11.50 9.28
N VAL A 426 -20.45 -11.98 8.05
CA VAL A 426 -20.57 -11.14 6.85
C VAL A 426 -21.82 -11.49 6.08
N LYS A 427 -22.54 -10.48 5.62
CA LYS A 427 -23.63 -10.57 4.64
C LYS A 427 -23.38 -9.60 3.49
N ASN A 428 -23.59 -10.07 2.28
CA ASN A 428 -23.54 -9.23 1.09
C ASN A 428 -24.89 -9.26 0.38
N THR A 429 -25.32 -8.12 -0.17
CA THR A 429 -26.60 -8.02 -0.90
C THR A 429 -26.50 -8.59 -2.32
N TRP A 430 -25.27 -8.69 -2.86
CA TRP A 430 -25.04 -9.31 -4.13
C TRP A 430 -25.13 -10.83 -3.97
N ASN A 431 -25.80 -11.51 -4.91
CA ASN A 431 -26.01 -12.96 -4.95
C ASN A 431 -26.70 -13.54 -3.70
N GLU A 432 -27.49 -12.69 -2.98
CA GLU A 432 -28.27 -13.08 -1.79
C GLU A 432 -27.47 -13.87 -0.73
N MET A 433 -26.17 -13.59 -0.61
CA MET A 433 -25.29 -14.27 0.32
C MET A 433 -25.84 -14.20 1.76
N PRO A 434 -26.11 -15.31 2.44
CA PRO A 434 -26.56 -15.28 3.82
C PRO A 434 -25.45 -14.84 4.76
N PHE A 435 -25.77 -14.54 6.02
CA PHE A 435 -24.73 -14.34 7.02
C PHE A 435 -23.84 -15.55 7.14
N THR A 436 -22.55 -15.37 6.86
CA THR A 436 -21.53 -16.40 6.94
C THR A 436 -20.49 -15.99 7.97
N LEU A 437 -20.08 -16.95 8.79
CA LEU A 437 -19.18 -16.75 9.92
C LEU A 437 -17.78 -17.23 9.60
N TYR A 438 -16.78 -16.38 9.87
CA TYR A 438 -15.35 -16.67 9.70
C TYR A 438 -14.64 -16.52 11.04
N PRO A 439 -14.33 -17.64 11.72
CA PRO A 439 -13.67 -17.63 13.01
C PRO A 439 -12.15 -17.48 12.90
N GLY A 440 -11.53 -17.07 14.00
CA GLY A 440 -10.09 -17.08 14.12
C GLY A 440 -9.64 -17.14 15.57
N ILE A 441 -8.48 -17.76 15.76
CA ILE A 441 -7.82 -17.88 17.04
C ILE A 441 -6.31 -17.77 16.85
N ASP A 442 -5.68 -16.93 17.65
CA ASP A 442 -4.24 -16.73 17.65
C ASP A 442 -3.74 -16.87 19.10
N ALA A 443 -2.63 -17.57 19.29
CA ALA A 443 -2.03 -17.75 20.60
C ALA A 443 -0.53 -17.46 20.54
N SER A 444 0.03 -16.87 21.58
CA SER A 444 1.47 -16.76 21.73
C SER A 444 1.92 -17.01 23.17
N LEU A 445 3.11 -17.59 23.31
CA LEU A 445 3.73 -17.92 24.60
C LEU A 445 5.17 -17.39 24.63
N ARG A 446 5.49 -16.57 25.62
CA ARG A 446 6.87 -16.12 25.89
C ARG A 446 7.57 -17.13 26.81
N LEU A 447 8.68 -17.66 26.34
CA LEU A 447 9.56 -18.55 27.08
C LEU A 447 10.81 -17.77 27.51
N GLY A 448 10.81 -17.30 28.75
CA GLY A 448 11.83 -16.37 29.24
C GLY A 448 11.71 -15.00 28.59
N ASP A 449 12.84 -14.30 28.46
CA ASP A 449 12.90 -12.91 27.96
C ASP A 449 13.21 -12.83 26.46
N HIS A 450 13.65 -13.94 25.86
CA HIS A 450 14.16 -13.97 24.49
C HIS A 450 13.29 -14.71 23.51
N TRP A 451 12.50 -15.69 23.93
CA TRP A 451 11.77 -16.56 23.01
C TRP A 451 10.26 -16.32 23.07
N LYS A 452 9.64 -16.22 21.90
CA LYS A 452 8.18 -16.20 21.74
C LYS A 452 7.78 -17.25 20.70
N LEU A 453 6.91 -18.17 21.14
CA LEU A 453 6.23 -19.12 20.26
C LEU A 453 4.87 -18.54 19.90
N TYR A 454 4.37 -18.83 18.70
CA TYR A 454 3.00 -18.48 18.32
C TYR A 454 2.41 -19.54 17.40
N ALA A 455 1.08 -19.61 17.44
CA ALA A 455 0.27 -20.42 16.54
C ALA A 455 -1.04 -19.71 16.25
N SER A 456 -1.56 -19.87 15.04
CA SER A 456 -2.81 -19.27 14.62
C SER A 456 -3.64 -20.19 13.72
N TYR A 457 -4.95 -20.04 13.81
CA TYR A 457 -5.94 -20.51 12.84
C TYR A 457 -6.87 -19.36 12.50
N ASN A 458 -7.03 -19.05 11.22
CA ASN A 458 -7.93 -17.99 10.78
C ASN A 458 -8.65 -18.39 9.50
N ALA A 459 -9.94 -18.05 9.43
CA ALA A 459 -10.75 -18.13 8.23
C ALA A 459 -11.04 -16.72 7.69
N SER A 460 -11.15 -16.61 6.38
CA SER A 460 -11.41 -15.34 5.70
C SER A 460 -12.14 -15.53 4.38
N LEU A 461 -12.62 -14.41 3.81
CA LEU A 461 -13.29 -14.39 2.52
C LEU A 461 -12.87 -13.16 1.69
N ARG A 462 -13.14 -13.25 0.38
CA ARG A 462 -13.13 -12.12 -0.55
C ARG A 462 -14.33 -12.20 -1.50
N MET A 463 -14.99 -11.06 -1.71
CA MET A 463 -16.02 -10.94 -2.72
C MET A 463 -15.39 -10.77 -4.11
N PRO A 464 -16.01 -11.28 -5.19
CA PRO A 464 -15.54 -11.03 -6.55
C PRO A 464 -15.51 -9.54 -6.86
N SER A 465 -14.53 -9.09 -7.66
CA SER A 465 -14.49 -7.71 -8.19
C SER A 465 -15.55 -7.52 -9.28
N PHE A 466 -15.89 -6.27 -9.58
CA PHE A 466 -16.87 -6.00 -10.65
C PHE A 466 -16.33 -6.40 -12.03
N THR A 467 -15.02 -6.34 -12.23
CA THR A 467 -14.36 -6.84 -13.44
C THR A 467 -14.53 -8.36 -13.57
N GLU A 468 -14.29 -9.13 -12.51
CA GLU A 468 -14.47 -10.58 -12.52
C GLU A 468 -15.92 -11.00 -12.78
N LEU A 469 -16.90 -10.18 -12.37
CA LEU A 469 -18.33 -10.45 -12.53
C LEU A 469 -18.90 -10.09 -13.91
N TYR A 470 -18.37 -9.05 -14.56
CA TYR A 470 -19.05 -8.45 -15.72
C TYR A 470 -18.17 -8.17 -16.92
N TYR A 471 -16.83 -8.26 -16.82
CA TYR A 471 -15.98 -7.93 -17.96
C TYR A 471 -16.07 -8.97 -19.07
N SER A 472 -16.69 -8.57 -20.19
CA SER A 472 -16.95 -9.45 -21.35
C SER A 472 -16.57 -8.74 -22.64
N VAL A 473 -15.32 -8.27 -22.75
CA VAL A 473 -14.78 -7.53 -23.89
C VAL A 473 -13.46 -8.15 -24.32
N GLY A 474 -13.18 -8.13 -25.64
CA GLY A 474 -11.85 -8.50 -26.15
C GLY A 474 -11.44 -9.95 -25.91
N GLY A 475 -12.37 -10.91 -26.06
CA GLY A 475 -12.09 -12.34 -25.86
C GLY A 475 -12.17 -12.77 -24.39
N HIS A 476 -12.77 -11.94 -23.51
CA HIS A 476 -13.12 -12.29 -22.14
C HIS A 476 -14.62 -12.52 -21.99
N LYS A 477 -15.00 -13.42 -21.10
CA LYS A 477 -16.38 -13.73 -20.74
C LYS A 477 -16.48 -13.90 -19.23
N ALA A 478 -17.01 -12.90 -18.56
CA ALA A 478 -17.19 -12.93 -17.11
C ALA A 478 -18.42 -13.74 -16.70
N ASP A 479 -18.40 -14.22 -15.44
CA ASP A 479 -19.54 -14.92 -14.84
C ASP A 479 -20.07 -14.13 -13.64
N LYS A 480 -21.28 -13.61 -13.76
CA LYS A 480 -21.96 -12.85 -12.69
C LYS A 480 -22.43 -13.71 -11.51
N TYR A 481 -22.32 -15.02 -11.59
CA TYR A 481 -22.72 -15.96 -10.53
C TYR A 481 -21.52 -16.51 -9.74
N LEU A 482 -20.34 -15.93 -9.88
CA LEU A 482 -19.18 -16.29 -9.10
C LEU A 482 -19.49 -16.27 -7.59
N LYS A 483 -18.95 -17.23 -6.86
CA LYS A 483 -19.03 -17.29 -5.40
C LYS A 483 -17.88 -16.51 -4.77
N ALA A 484 -18.06 -16.09 -3.52
CA ALA A 484 -16.96 -15.54 -2.74
C ALA A 484 -15.83 -16.56 -2.62
N GLU A 485 -14.60 -16.09 -2.70
CA GLU A 485 -13.43 -16.89 -2.33
C GLU A 485 -13.36 -17.06 -0.83
N GLU A 486 -12.95 -18.22 -0.38
CA GLU A 486 -12.81 -18.54 1.04
C GLU A 486 -11.46 -19.19 1.31
N MET A 487 -10.86 -18.85 2.44
CA MET A 487 -9.59 -19.44 2.87
C MET A 487 -9.58 -19.76 4.35
N GLN A 488 -8.93 -20.86 4.68
CA GLN A 488 -8.55 -21.26 6.03
C GLN A 488 -7.03 -21.40 6.08
N ALA A 489 -6.41 -20.86 7.12
CA ALA A 489 -4.98 -20.94 7.29
C ALA A 489 -4.61 -21.36 8.70
N VAL A 490 -3.59 -22.20 8.78
CA VAL A 490 -2.90 -22.56 10.02
C VAL A 490 -1.47 -22.06 9.89
N GLU A 491 -0.97 -21.42 10.93
CA GLU A 491 0.39 -20.93 10.99
C GLU A 491 0.99 -21.19 12.36
N GLY A 492 2.28 -21.47 12.40
CA GLY A 492 3.06 -21.56 13.63
C GLY A 492 4.46 -21.01 13.42
N GLY A 493 5.04 -20.43 14.47
CA GLY A 493 6.37 -19.89 14.36
C GLY A 493 7.04 -19.54 15.68
N VAL A 494 8.26 -19.10 15.56
CA VAL A 494 9.17 -18.79 16.66
C VAL A 494 9.83 -17.45 16.42
N LYS A 495 9.85 -16.59 17.42
CA LYS A 495 10.66 -15.37 17.45
C LYS A 495 11.68 -15.47 18.58
N TYR A 496 12.95 -15.31 18.25
CA TYR A 496 14.02 -15.05 19.20
C TYR A 496 14.40 -13.59 19.17
N SER A 497 14.51 -12.94 20.29
CA SER A 497 14.95 -11.54 20.38
C SER A 497 16.01 -11.38 21.47
N SER A 498 17.11 -10.76 21.11
CA SER A 498 18.15 -10.31 22.03
C SER A 498 18.44 -8.83 21.77
N ARG A 499 19.35 -8.23 22.52
CA ARG A 499 19.70 -6.82 22.38
C ARG A 499 20.18 -6.44 20.97
N TRP A 500 20.84 -7.35 20.25
CA TRP A 500 21.50 -7.09 18.97
C TRP A 500 20.97 -7.96 17.81
N LEU A 501 20.19 -9.00 18.10
CA LEU A 501 19.69 -9.95 17.09
C LEU A 501 18.23 -10.31 17.34
N THR A 502 17.42 -10.22 16.30
CA THR A 502 16.08 -10.81 16.23
C THR A 502 16.05 -11.81 15.09
N VAL A 503 15.60 -13.02 15.37
CA VAL A 503 15.32 -14.07 14.38
C VAL A 503 13.87 -14.47 14.50
N GLN A 504 13.16 -14.47 13.37
CA GLN A 504 11.76 -14.80 13.31
C GLN A 504 11.55 -15.83 12.21
N THR A 505 10.83 -16.91 12.53
CA THR A 505 10.49 -17.96 11.57
C THR A 505 9.02 -18.28 11.62
N SER A 506 8.43 -18.62 10.49
CA SER A 506 7.07 -19.15 10.39
C SER A 506 6.97 -20.28 9.38
N ILE A 507 6.03 -21.18 9.64
CA ILE A 507 5.55 -22.19 8.70
C ILE A 507 4.04 -22.05 8.65
N PHE A 508 3.47 -22.01 7.44
CA PHE A 508 2.03 -21.84 7.27
C PHE A 508 1.47 -22.76 6.19
N HIS A 509 0.20 -23.11 6.35
CA HIS A 509 -0.56 -23.84 5.36
C HIS A 509 -1.89 -23.10 5.11
N HIS A 510 -2.13 -22.72 3.86
CA HIS A 510 -3.36 -22.09 3.40
C HIS A 510 -4.17 -23.09 2.58
N HIS A 511 -5.43 -23.25 2.92
CA HIS A 511 -6.41 -24.01 2.15
C HIS A 511 -7.48 -23.07 1.63
N ALA A 512 -7.44 -22.80 0.32
CA ALA A 512 -8.36 -21.89 -0.35
C ALA A 512 -9.37 -22.65 -1.22
N ARG A 513 -10.62 -22.15 -1.23
CA ARG A 513 -11.75 -22.69 -1.98
C ARG A 513 -12.42 -21.61 -2.81
N ASN A 514 -13.09 -22.02 -3.89
CA ASN A 514 -13.80 -21.12 -4.80
C ASN A 514 -12.88 -19.99 -5.35
N MET A 515 -11.60 -20.26 -5.51
CA MET A 515 -10.66 -19.28 -6.02
C MET A 515 -11.07 -18.83 -7.41
N ILE A 516 -11.08 -17.52 -7.62
CA ILE A 516 -11.48 -16.92 -8.88
C ILE A 516 -10.25 -16.75 -9.77
N ASP A 517 -10.39 -17.22 -11.01
CA ASP A 517 -9.36 -17.08 -12.01
C ASP A 517 -9.98 -16.88 -13.41
N TRP A 518 -9.23 -16.31 -14.31
CA TRP A 518 -9.53 -16.32 -15.72
C TRP A 518 -8.87 -17.52 -16.35
N VAL A 519 -9.68 -18.42 -16.88
CA VAL A 519 -9.22 -19.65 -17.52
C VAL A 519 -9.65 -19.70 -18.97
N MET A 520 -8.82 -20.31 -19.80
CA MET A 520 -9.11 -20.55 -21.20
C MET A 520 -8.98 -22.04 -21.49
N ASP A 521 -10.05 -22.67 -22.02
CA ASP A 521 -10.00 -24.04 -22.49
C ASP A 521 -9.41 -24.08 -23.90
N THR A 522 -8.23 -24.68 -24.03
CA THR A 522 -7.50 -24.74 -25.30
C THR A 522 -8.11 -25.74 -26.31
N ARG A 523 -9.12 -26.52 -25.91
CA ARG A 523 -9.85 -27.45 -26.79
C ARG A 523 -11.01 -26.78 -27.50
N ASP A 524 -11.45 -25.60 -27.03
CA ASP A 524 -12.52 -24.86 -27.68
C ASP A 524 -12.09 -24.38 -29.06
N ALA A 525 -13.03 -24.37 -30.00
CA ALA A 525 -12.76 -23.91 -31.37
C ALA A 525 -12.47 -22.41 -31.43
N ASP A 526 -13.09 -21.63 -30.53
CA ASP A 526 -12.88 -20.20 -30.30
C ASP A 526 -12.59 -19.97 -28.81
N PRO A 527 -11.33 -20.17 -28.37
CA PRO A 527 -10.99 -20.10 -26.95
C PRO A 527 -11.10 -18.68 -26.44
N VAL A 528 -11.85 -18.49 -25.34
CA VAL A 528 -12.02 -17.22 -24.64
C VAL A 528 -11.63 -17.36 -23.18
N TRP A 529 -11.13 -16.29 -22.58
CA TRP A 529 -10.88 -16.23 -21.15
C TRP A 529 -12.21 -16.15 -20.39
N GLN A 530 -12.47 -17.12 -19.51
CA GLN A 530 -13.68 -17.16 -18.70
C GLN A 530 -13.33 -16.96 -17.25
N SER A 531 -14.03 -16.05 -16.54
CA SER A 531 -13.92 -15.97 -15.09
C SER A 531 -14.67 -17.12 -14.45
N VAL A 532 -14.00 -17.89 -13.63
CA VAL A 532 -14.59 -19.06 -12.97
C VAL A 532 -14.13 -19.14 -11.51
N ASN A 533 -14.98 -19.72 -10.66
CA ASN A 533 -14.49 -20.20 -9.37
C ASN A 533 -13.70 -21.47 -9.62
N HIS A 534 -12.41 -21.31 -9.75
CA HIS A 534 -11.51 -22.42 -9.92
C HIS A 534 -11.44 -23.25 -8.62
N THR A 535 -10.80 -24.34 -8.70
CA THR A 535 -10.66 -25.36 -7.68
C THR A 535 -10.00 -24.87 -6.38
N LYS A 536 -9.69 -25.82 -5.54
CA LYS A 536 -8.95 -25.66 -4.29
C LYS A 536 -7.49 -25.39 -4.59
N ILE A 537 -6.92 -24.39 -3.92
CA ILE A 537 -5.48 -24.13 -3.93
C ILE A 537 -4.97 -24.36 -2.51
N ASN A 538 -3.94 -25.20 -2.38
CA ASN A 538 -3.23 -25.38 -1.13
C ASN A 538 -1.85 -24.74 -1.25
N THR A 539 -1.49 -23.86 -0.33
CA THR A 539 -0.17 -23.22 -0.27
C THR A 539 0.50 -23.63 1.03
N LEU A 540 1.64 -24.29 0.94
CA LEU A 540 2.57 -24.50 2.04
C LEU A 540 3.72 -23.52 1.90
N GLY A 541 4.07 -22.80 2.96
CA GLY A 541 5.16 -21.85 2.92
C GLY A 541 5.94 -21.78 4.22
N GLU A 542 7.16 -21.27 4.08
CA GLU A 542 8.08 -21.02 5.18
C GLU A 542 8.78 -19.67 4.98
N GLU A 543 8.93 -18.95 6.08
CA GLU A 543 9.58 -17.64 6.10
C GLU A 543 10.58 -17.59 7.24
N ILE A 544 11.71 -16.92 6.99
CA ILE A 544 12.69 -16.58 8.01
C ILE A 544 13.17 -15.16 7.80
N THR A 545 13.20 -14.37 8.87
CA THR A 545 13.78 -13.02 8.89
C THR A 545 14.77 -12.91 10.03
N LEU A 546 15.96 -12.44 9.73
CA LEU A 546 17.01 -12.11 10.65
C LEU A 546 17.23 -10.60 10.60
N THR A 547 17.14 -9.92 11.73
CA THR A 547 17.44 -8.49 11.86
C THR A 547 18.49 -8.31 12.94
N SER A 548 19.55 -7.57 12.64
CA SER A 548 20.65 -7.32 13.57
C SER A 548 20.98 -5.83 13.63
N ASN A 549 21.10 -5.30 14.84
CA ASN A 549 21.64 -3.97 15.11
C ASN A 549 22.98 -4.12 15.84
N LEU A 550 24.07 -4.05 15.08
CA LEU A 550 25.42 -4.28 15.59
C LEU A 550 25.98 -3.08 16.36
N SER A 551 25.41 -1.89 16.23
CA SER A 551 25.81 -0.71 17.02
C SER A 551 25.64 -0.92 18.54
N THR A 552 24.71 -1.81 18.92
CA THR A 552 24.47 -2.16 20.32
C THR A 552 25.56 -3.05 20.93
N LEU A 553 26.40 -3.69 20.09
CA LEU A 553 27.54 -4.52 20.56
C LEU A 553 28.77 -3.69 20.84
N ASN A 554 29.01 -2.62 20.10
CA ASN A 554 30.17 -1.76 20.24
C ASN A 554 29.80 -0.33 19.87
N SER A 555 29.85 0.59 20.79
CA SER A 555 29.56 2.01 20.60
C SER A 555 30.52 2.75 19.65
N HIS A 556 31.65 2.14 19.30
CA HIS A 556 32.56 2.65 18.27
C HIS A 556 32.20 2.21 16.84
N LEU A 557 31.30 1.21 16.68
CA LEU A 557 30.72 0.90 15.38
C LEU A 557 29.59 1.92 15.13
N SER A 558 29.71 2.68 14.07
CA SER A 558 28.58 3.47 13.52
C SER A 558 27.33 2.63 13.47
N PRO A 559 26.12 3.20 13.56
CA PRO A 559 24.90 2.44 13.39
C PRO A 559 24.98 1.54 12.17
N PHE A 560 24.95 0.23 12.43
CA PHE A 560 25.04 -0.81 11.39
C PHE A 560 23.84 -1.72 11.58
N ASN A 561 22.86 -1.56 10.72
CA ASN A 561 21.66 -2.38 10.69
C ASN A 561 21.72 -3.34 9.51
N PHE A 562 21.47 -4.61 9.76
CA PHE A 562 21.42 -5.64 8.75
C PHE A 562 20.12 -6.44 8.88
N GLN A 563 19.44 -6.66 7.76
CA GLN A 563 18.31 -7.56 7.67
C GLN A 563 18.52 -8.54 6.53
N LEU A 564 18.19 -9.81 6.79
CA LEU A 564 18.17 -10.88 5.80
C LEU A 564 16.85 -11.62 5.93
N SER A 565 16.14 -11.79 4.82
CA SER A 565 14.88 -12.53 4.84
C SER A 565 14.82 -13.51 3.66
N TYR A 566 14.15 -14.63 3.91
CA TYR A 566 13.89 -15.67 2.93
C TYR A 566 12.43 -16.13 3.05
N CYS A 567 11.78 -16.32 1.90
CA CYS A 567 10.46 -16.92 1.80
C CYS A 567 10.50 -18.02 0.73
N HIS A 568 9.90 -19.17 1.06
CA HIS A 568 9.66 -20.27 0.14
C HIS A 568 8.18 -20.64 0.13
N LEU A 569 7.63 -20.83 -1.06
CA LEU A 569 6.23 -21.21 -1.28
C LEU A 569 6.13 -22.43 -2.19
N HIS A 570 5.24 -23.33 -1.83
CA HIS A 570 4.81 -24.42 -2.69
C HIS A 570 3.29 -24.42 -2.79
N GLN A 571 2.77 -24.23 -4.00
CA GLN A 571 1.33 -24.29 -4.27
C GLN A 571 0.99 -25.60 -5.01
N SER A 572 0.00 -26.30 -4.49
CA SER A 572 -0.62 -27.44 -5.17
C SER A 572 -2.06 -27.08 -5.55
N LYS A 573 -2.44 -27.43 -6.75
CA LYS A 573 -3.77 -27.22 -7.32
C LYS A 573 -4.16 -28.40 -8.19
N ASP A 574 -5.45 -28.53 -8.44
CA ASP A 574 -5.95 -29.52 -9.40
C ASP A 574 -5.73 -28.98 -10.82
N GLU A 575 -4.61 -29.34 -11.44
CA GLU A 575 -4.28 -28.95 -12.80
C GLU A 575 -5.06 -29.80 -13.83
N GLN A 576 -5.69 -29.09 -14.78
CA GLN A 576 -6.22 -29.72 -15.97
C GLN A 576 -5.36 -29.29 -17.15
N PRO A 577 -4.70 -30.21 -17.87
CA PRO A 577 -3.69 -29.89 -18.88
C PRO A 577 -4.20 -29.03 -20.04
N PHE A 578 -5.52 -28.99 -20.25
CA PHE A 578 -6.17 -28.23 -21.30
C PHE A 578 -6.68 -26.86 -20.86
N LEU A 579 -6.57 -26.49 -19.56
CA LEU A 579 -6.93 -25.19 -19.04
C LEU A 579 -5.68 -24.32 -18.87
N GLN A 580 -5.65 -23.18 -19.54
CA GLN A 580 -4.69 -22.12 -19.26
C GLN A 580 -5.29 -21.22 -18.17
N SER A 581 -4.49 -20.86 -17.17
CA SER A 581 -4.83 -19.96 -16.10
C SER A 581 -4.08 -18.64 -16.26
N GLN A 582 -4.72 -17.52 -15.98
CA GLN A 582 -4.12 -16.20 -16.13
C GLN A 582 -3.37 -15.76 -14.87
N TYR A 583 -3.82 -16.13 -13.67
CA TYR A 583 -3.27 -15.62 -12.42
C TYR A 583 -2.79 -16.70 -11.45
N SER A 584 -3.50 -17.82 -11.32
CA SER A 584 -3.26 -18.78 -10.23
C SER A 584 -2.00 -19.64 -10.38
N LEU A 585 -1.27 -19.51 -11.48
CA LEU A 585 -0.05 -20.27 -11.77
C LEU A 585 1.23 -19.46 -11.53
N GLU A 586 1.11 -18.15 -11.35
CA GLU A 586 2.24 -17.25 -11.25
C GLU A 586 2.45 -16.78 -9.81
N TYR A 587 3.37 -17.40 -9.10
CA TYR A 587 3.74 -16.99 -7.74
C TYR A 587 5.25 -17.03 -7.53
N LEU A 588 5.76 -16.25 -6.57
CA LEU A 588 7.15 -16.34 -6.16
C LEU A 588 7.38 -17.63 -5.37
N ARG A 589 8.13 -18.58 -5.95
CA ARG A 589 8.51 -19.82 -5.28
C ARG A 589 9.57 -19.57 -4.23
N HIS A 590 10.56 -18.76 -4.57
CA HIS A 590 11.64 -18.37 -3.67
C HIS A 590 11.88 -16.87 -3.74
N LYS A 591 12.11 -16.27 -2.59
CA LYS A 591 12.56 -14.87 -2.48
C LYS A 591 13.59 -14.73 -1.37
N VAL A 592 14.72 -14.10 -1.69
CA VAL A 592 15.72 -13.63 -0.71
C VAL A 592 15.79 -12.12 -0.78
N THR A 593 15.77 -11.46 0.37
CA THR A 593 16.05 -10.02 0.49
C THR A 593 17.13 -9.81 1.53
N ALA A 594 18.07 -8.92 1.25
CA ALA A 594 19.04 -8.46 2.23
C ALA A 594 19.13 -6.94 2.18
N GLN A 595 19.11 -6.31 3.33
CA GLN A 595 19.27 -4.87 3.50
C GLN A 595 20.42 -4.58 4.44
N LEU A 596 21.25 -3.63 4.07
CA LEU A 596 22.34 -3.14 4.88
C LEU A 596 22.25 -1.62 4.98
N GLN A 597 22.20 -1.10 6.18
CA GLN A 597 22.24 0.34 6.46
C GLN A 597 23.47 0.65 7.32
N MET A 598 24.26 1.59 6.86
CA MET A 598 25.50 2.01 7.53
C MET A 598 25.56 3.54 7.58
N HIS A 599 25.92 4.07 8.73
CA HIS A 599 26.33 5.46 8.86
C HIS A 599 27.84 5.53 8.63
N LEU A 600 28.25 6.24 7.56
CA LEU A 600 29.66 6.40 7.18
C LEU A 600 30.08 7.82 7.56
N TRP A 601 31.10 7.96 8.37
CA TRP A 601 31.54 9.25 8.87
C TRP A 601 30.37 10.05 9.52
N GLU A 602 30.55 11.33 9.78
CA GLU A 602 29.59 12.12 10.56
C GLU A 602 28.30 12.52 9.79
N ALA A 603 28.26 12.37 8.48
CA ALA A 603 27.20 12.94 7.66
C ALA A 603 26.69 12.03 6.51
N PHE A 604 27.29 10.86 6.29
CA PHE A 604 26.95 10.01 5.17
C PHE A 604 26.24 8.74 5.61
N ASP A 605 25.08 8.48 5.01
CA ASP A 605 24.34 7.23 5.18
C ASP A 605 24.36 6.44 3.88
N LEU A 606 24.74 5.17 3.99
CA LEU A 606 24.69 4.20 2.88
C LEU A 606 23.66 3.13 3.17
N THR A 607 22.73 2.94 2.24
CA THR A 607 21.81 1.80 2.24
C THR A 607 22.05 0.97 1.00
N LEU A 608 22.16 -0.35 1.19
CA LEU A 608 22.26 -1.34 0.13
C LEU A 608 21.12 -2.34 0.27
N ASN A 609 20.39 -2.57 -0.80
CA ASN A 609 19.32 -3.55 -0.88
C ASN A 609 19.69 -4.60 -1.93
N TYR A 610 19.63 -5.86 -1.55
CA TYR A 610 19.77 -7.00 -2.45
C TYR A 610 18.47 -7.78 -2.50
N ARG A 611 18.06 -8.21 -3.69
CA ARG A 611 16.89 -9.04 -3.90
C ARG A 611 17.20 -10.12 -4.94
N TRP A 612 16.90 -11.37 -4.58
CA TRP A 612 16.86 -12.50 -5.49
C TRP A 612 15.46 -13.11 -5.49
N GLN A 613 14.95 -13.43 -6.67
CA GLN A 613 13.60 -13.96 -6.85
C GLN A 613 13.58 -15.06 -7.90
N ASP A 614 12.79 -16.11 -7.60
CA ASP A 614 12.49 -17.21 -8.51
C ASP A 614 10.97 -17.38 -8.58
N ARG A 615 10.41 -17.13 -9.77
CA ARG A 615 8.96 -17.13 -10.02
C ARG A 615 8.58 -18.37 -10.80
N MET A 616 7.48 -19.01 -10.36
CA MET A 616 6.79 -20.05 -11.13
C MET A 616 5.90 -19.42 -12.20
N GLY A 617 5.64 -20.18 -13.26
CA GLY A 617 4.78 -19.77 -14.36
C GLY A 617 5.53 -19.47 -15.65
N SER A 618 4.77 -18.97 -16.61
CA SER A 618 5.26 -18.63 -17.95
C SER A 618 4.46 -17.46 -18.51
N TYR A 619 5.02 -16.78 -19.50
CA TYR A 619 4.37 -15.67 -20.18
C TYR A 619 4.53 -15.80 -21.70
N THR A 620 3.60 -15.18 -22.44
CA THR A 620 3.65 -15.14 -23.90
C THR A 620 4.36 -13.86 -24.33
N THR A 621 5.40 -14.01 -25.16
CA THR A 621 6.15 -12.89 -25.74
C THR A 621 5.35 -12.22 -26.88
N VAL A 622 5.81 -11.04 -27.33
CA VAL A 622 5.24 -10.34 -28.48
C VAL A 622 5.31 -11.16 -29.76
N ASP A 623 6.26 -12.09 -29.86
CA ASP A 623 6.41 -12.98 -31.00
C ASP A 623 5.51 -14.24 -30.90
N GLY A 624 4.71 -14.35 -29.83
CA GLY A 624 3.80 -15.46 -29.58
C GLY A 624 4.46 -16.70 -28.93
N GLU A 625 5.74 -16.61 -28.54
CA GLU A 625 6.44 -17.70 -27.86
C GLU A 625 6.07 -17.73 -26.37
N VAL A 626 5.87 -18.92 -25.82
CA VAL A 626 5.68 -19.12 -24.38
C VAL A 626 7.05 -19.32 -23.72
N ARG A 627 7.38 -18.48 -22.75
CA ARG A 627 8.64 -18.53 -22.00
C ARG A 627 8.39 -18.64 -20.51
N ALA A 628 9.14 -19.51 -19.83
CA ALA A 628 9.15 -19.57 -18.38
C ALA A 628 9.82 -18.32 -17.79
N TYR A 629 9.41 -17.92 -16.57
CA TYR A 629 10.16 -16.92 -15.83
C TYR A 629 11.54 -17.47 -15.42
N HIS A 630 12.54 -16.62 -15.38
CA HIS A 630 13.89 -16.96 -14.96
C HIS A 630 14.24 -16.25 -13.64
N PRO A 631 14.95 -16.93 -12.74
CA PRO A 631 15.45 -16.29 -11.52
C PRO A 631 16.38 -15.12 -11.85
N TYR A 632 16.33 -14.08 -11.01
CA TYR A 632 17.16 -12.90 -11.18
C TYR A 632 17.62 -12.30 -9.85
N SER A 633 18.68 -11.49 -9.90
CA SER A 633 19.21 -10.74 -8.77
C SER A 633 19.28 -9.25 -9.10
N VAL A 634 18.90 -8.41 -8.15
CA VAL A 634 18.96 -6.96 -8.25
C VAL A 634 19.63 -6.39 -7.01
N VAL A 635 20.49 -5.39 -7.22
CA VAL A 635 21.11 -4.59 -6.16
C VAL A 635 20.69 -3.14 -6.35
N ASP A 636 20.13 -2.53 -5.31
CA ASP A 636 19.81 -1.12 -5.25
C ASP A 636 20.65 -0.46 -4.16
N ALA A 637 21.06 0.78 -4.34
CA ALA A 637 21.86 1.51 -3.35
C ALA A 637 21.43 2.97 -3.24
N ARG A 638 21.54 3.52 -2.04
CA ARG A 638 21.37 4.95 -1.76
C ARG A 638 22.54 5.44 -0.93
N LEU A 639 23.17 6.51 -1.37
CA LEU A 639 24.15 7.27 -0.60
C LEU A 639 23.54 8.65 -0.33
N ALA A 640 23.40 9.02 0.91
CA ALA A 640 22.87 10.29 1.35
C ALA A 640 23.89 11.05 2.19
N TRP A 641 24.07 12.32 1.92
CA TRP A 641 24.74 13.27 2.78
C TRP A 641 23.67 14.07 3.53
N ASN A 642 23.67 13.95 4.85
CA ASN A 642 22.70 14.59 5.75
C ASN A 642 23.40 15.64 6.62
N ASN A 643 23.01 16.90 6.47
CA ASN A 643 23.48 18.01 7.28
C ASN A 643 22.33 19.00 7.42
N ASP A 644 21.64 18.93 8.55
CA ASP A 644 20.44 19.73 8.80
C ASP A 644 20.64 21.20 8.42
N PRO A 645 19.72 21.83 7.67
CA PRO A 645 18.40 21.30 7.23
C PRO A 645 18.43 20.56 5.88
N TYR A 646 19.59 20.27 5.33
CA TYR A 646 19.76 19.72 3.97
C TYR A 646 20.03 18.22 3.99
N SER A 647 19.51 17.52 3.00
CA SER A 647 19.92 16.16 2.64
C SER A 647 20.09 16.07 1.13
N ILE A 648 21.25 15.64 0.67
CA ILE A 648 21.55 15.42 -0.75
C ILE A 648 21.83 13.94 -0.91
N TYR A 649 21.23 13.31 -1.91
CA TYR A 649 21.37 11.87 -2.10
C TYR A 649 21.42 11.47 -3.57
N VAL A 650 22.04 10.34 -3.80
CA VAL A 650 22.06 9.62 -5.09
C VAL A 650 21.59 8.23 -4.87
N GLU A 651 20.73 7.73 -5.75
CA GLU A 651 20.20 6.38 -5.74
C GLU A 651 20.53 5.69 -7.06
N GLY A 652 21.04 4.49 -6.95
CA GLY A 652 21.26 3.60 -8.08
C GLY A 652 20.34 2.39 -7.96
N ASN A 653 19.50 2.18 -8.94
CA ASN A 653 18.57 1.07 -8.99
C ASN A 653 19.04 0.06 -10.01
N ASN A 654 18.92 -1.23 -9.67
CA ASN A 654 19.39 -2.35 -10.48
C ASN A 654 20.86 -2.16 -10.94
N LEU A 655 21.74 -1.93 -9.97
CA LEU A 655 23.20 -1.76 -10.23
C LEU A 655 23.83 -2.96 -10.90
N THR A 656 23.20 -4.13 -10.83
CA THR A 656 23.58 -5.34 -11.55
C THR A 656 23.29 -5.26 -13.06
N ALA A 657 22.57 -4.23 -13.50
CA ALA A 657 22.12 -4.03 -14.88
C ALA A 657 21.39 -5.25 -15.48
N HIS A 658 20.71 -6.03 -14.63
CA HIS A 658 20.03 -7.24 -15.06
C HIS A 658 18.68 -6.90 -15.70
N HIS A 659 18.44 -7.40 -16.91
CA HIS A 659 17.12 -7.30 -17.55
C HIS A 659 16.25 -8.47 -17.08
N TYR A 660 15.18 -8.19 -16.39
CA TYR A 660 14.29 -9.19 -15.81
C TYR A 660 12.83 -8.88 -16.10
N VAL A 661 11.98 -9.86 -15.88
CA VAL A 661 10.53 -9.77 -16.11
C VAL A 661 9.81 -10.21 -14.84
N ASP A 662 8.95 -9.36 -14.31
CA ASP A 662 8.08 -9.65 -13.17
C ASP A 662 6.66 -10.03 -13.59
N TYR A 663 6.22 -9.52 -14.74
CA TYR A 663 4.87 -9.73 -15.26
C TYR A 663 4.85 -9.76 -16.78
N GLY A 664 4.25 -10.81 -17.34
CA GLY A 664 4.11 -10.97 -18.79
C GLY A 664 5.44 -10.74 -19.50
N ASN A 665 5.42 -10.02 -20.63
CA ASN A 665 6.63 -9.65 -21.37
C ASN A 665 7.13 -8.23 -21.04
N VAL A 666 6.73 -7.67 -19.89
CA VAL A 666 7.15 -6.34 -19.44
C VAL A 666 8.55 -6.42 -18.86
N VAL A 667 9.56 -6.21 -19.70
CA VAL A 667 10.97 -6.18 -19.29
C VAL A 667 11.21 -4.97 -18.39
N GLN A 668 11.82 -5.19 -17.24
CA GLN A 668 12.21 -4.13 -16.31
C GLN A 668 13.54 -3.47 -16.75
N PRO A 669 13.75 -2.18 -16.43
CA PRO A 669 14.95 -1.47 -16.85
C PRO A 669 16.21 -2.07 -16.23
N GLY A 670 17.33 -1.96 -16.96
CA GLY A 670 18.66 -2.20 -16.44
C GLY A 670 19.04 -1.16 -15.38
N CYS A 671 20.32 -0.88 -15.22
CA CYS A 671 20.79 0.11 -14.26
C CYS A 671 20.26 1.52 -14.58
N TRP A 672 19.74 2.21 -13.59
CA TRP A 672 19.29 3.59 -13.69
C TRP A 672 19.55 4.35 -12.38
N VAL A 673 19.71 5.66 -12.48
CA VAL A 673 20.17 6.52 -11.37
C VAL A 673 19.22 7.69 -11.19
N THR A 674 18.96 8.05 -9.94
CA THR A 674 18.32 9.30 -9.54
C THR A 674 19.20 10.06 -8.56
N ALA A 675 19.03 11.37 -8.51
CA ALA A 675 19.63 12.22 -7.50
C ALA A 675 18.58 13.20 -6.99
N GLY A 676 18.67 13.54 -5.72
CA GLY A 676 17.70 14.42 -5.08
C GLY A 676 18.30 15.30 -4.01
N ILE A 677 17.57 16.38 -3.75
CA ILE A 677 17.81 17.29 -2.65
C ILE A 677 16.55 17.41 -1.81
N LYS A 678 16.69 17.33 -0.50
CA LYS A 678 15.63 17.50 0.48
C LYS A 678 16.01 18.62 1.45
N LEU A 679 15.08 19.53 1.66
CA LEU A 679 15.18 20.61 2.64
C LEU A 679 14.13 20.37 3.72
N THR A 680 14.56 20.25 4.96
CA THR A 680 13.67 20.12 6.13
C THR A 680 13.64 21.45 6.88
N LEU A 681 12.45 22.06 6.95
CA LEU A 681 12.24 23.33 7.64
C LEU A 681 11.49 23.09 8.96
N GLY A 682 12.07 23.56 10.09
CA GLY A 682 11.35 23.64 11.34
C GLY A 682 11.44 22.46 12.28
N ALA A 683 12.61 22.29 12.86
CA ALA A 683 12.79 21.93 14.25
C ALA A 683 13.88 22.87 14.80
N PHE A 684 13.62 24.18 14.82
CA PHE A 684 14.40 25.03 15.70
C PHE A 684 14.01 24.66 17.12
N SER A 685 14.89 23.93 17.81
CA SER A 685 14.74 23.73 19.24
C SER A 685 14.79 25.11 19.90
N SER A 686 13.86 25.36 20.81
CA SER A 686 13.84 26.57 21.65
C SER A 686 15.10 26.68 22.59
N ASP A 687 16.03 25.75 22.49
CA ASP A 687 17.20 25.66 23.36
C ASP A 687 18.43 26.47 22.90
N GLY A 688 18.30 27.21 21.78
CA GLY A 688 19.37 28.07 21.22
C GLY A 688 19.33 29.53 21.61
N ILE A 689 18.43 30.00 22.47
CA ILE A 689 18.29 31.44 22.81
C ILE A 689 18.82 31.76 24.21
N ASN A 690 19.41 30.80 24.93
CA ASN A 690 20.08 31.07 26.17
C ASN A 690 21.56 30.63 26.10
N LYS A 691 22.33 31.32 25.31
CA LYS A 691 23.79 31.47 25.52
C LYS A 691 24.22 32.89 25.17
#